data_2aef0b8dbdc7633334ebd7ddc00ffdad
#
_entry.id   2aef0b8dbdc7633334ebd7ddc00ffdad
#
_cell.length_a   1.000
_cell.length_b   1.000
_cell.length_c   1.000
_cell.angle_alpha   90.00
_cell.angle_beta   90.00
_cell.angle_gamma   90.00
#
_symmetry.space_group_name_H-M   'P 1'
#
loop_
_entity.id
_entity.type
_entity.pdbx_description
1 polymer ?
#
loop_
_entity_poly.entity_id
_entity_poly.type
_entity_poly.pdbx_seq_one_letter_code
_entity_poly.pdbx_strand_id
1 'polypeptide(L)'
;MHPNAFCDMPKAVERICRAIDNKENILIYGDFDADGVTSTSVLVKTFEYLGGVVDYYIPDRDAEGHGLNSKALVKLLSQKKPKLIITVDNGISSVEEVKFINSFGRDVIITDHHEAPDEVPPAYAIINPKAMNALDEKLTPLQIEYLTSLAGVGVAFKVAQAVLEKYNKLSYSYEILPFVTVGTIADLVPLIGENRYFVTKGLELIANGKHYGLKRLLDSAGVNIDNGLTSEQVAFTIAPRINASGRIESVDPAVKLLISDNKQEIDLSIMQLENLNKIRQQMVSQTFEEANTEWINSKSKDNAIVLANPNWHVGIIGIVASKFVENYYKPTFIMTYSEETKTYRCSARGVKELNIYDIITNISDKLDGYGGHQLAGGFTFTTEKASFEDIKKALNQTVDEMLNGKKLSPSLDVDMELSIDEVDTSLVENISKLEPFGMSNPSPTFVVNNLTLKQKKLMGSTKEHLKLTVETPNGTMDCVWWSRGDVPLLVGDKLDIAFAPQINVFNGVTSVQLVLKDVHADGLQEAEEVKQKVYDHRKKTNILTQVNDYIKGSEKITSVFAENRDIIESLKPYKYIFESIVNRVNAHKSDVLMFFDYPAEDDIMQSIMQKVAPDAIHYMNYNQKIHGEEGILKTFSGMIKYTCTTLNGEFNITRAASALGVTNDVIETLLEMFEDVQMIRITNRDENIFNLEFINSVELSKILHTSKYSEYTELMNTINEYKNKYMTMEVQV
;
A
#
# COMPACT_ATOMS: atom_id res chain seq x y z
N MET A 1 -16.64 -28.18 -12.27
CA MET A 1 -18.06 -28.57 -12.44
C MET A 1 -18.50 -28.31 -13.88
N HIS A 2 -19.45 -29.10 -14.38
CA HIS A 2 -19.97 -28.92 -15.75
C HIS A 2 -20.73 -27.58 -15.83
N PRO A 3 -20.57 -26.79 -16.92
CA PRO A 3 -21.29 -25.52 -17.07
C PRO A 3 -22.81 -25.61 -16.98
N ASN A 4 -23.41 -26.74 -17.37
CA ASN A 4 -24.85 -26.99 -17.27
C ASN A 4 -25.38 -27.08 -15.81
N ALA A 5 -24.52 -26.89 -14.82
CA ALA A 5 -24.95 -26.66 -13.44
C ALA A 5 -25.78 -25.37 -13.29
N PHE A 6 -25.63 -24.43 -14.23
CA PHE A 6 -26.49 -23.25 -14.35
C PHE A 6 -27.73 -23.57 -15.21
N CYS A 7 -28.93 -23.35 -14.68
CA CYS A 7 -30.19 -23.71 -15.33
C CYS A 7 -30.39 -23.02 -16.70
N ASP A 8 -29.99 -21.76 -16.82
CA ASP A 8 -30.11 -20.98 -18.08
C ASP A 8 -28.96 -21.21 -19.07
N MET A 9 -27.93 -21.99 -18.71
CA MET A 9 -26.76 -22.22 -19.57
C MET A 9 -27.12 -22.80 -20.94
N PRO A 10 -27.96 -23.83 -21.07
CA PRO A 10 -28.32 -24.37 -22.38
C PRO A 10 -28.98 -23.33 -23.28
N LYS A 11 -29.86 -22.49 -22.73
CA LYS A 11 -30.56 -21.41 -23.44
C LYS A 11 -29.58 -20.29 -23.87
N ALA A 12 -28.65 -19.91 -22.99
CA ALA A 12 -27.62 -18.93 -23.31
C ALA A 12 -26.70 -19.45 -24.43
N VAL A 13 -26.22 -20.69 -24.34
CA VAL A 13 -25.34 -21.32 -25.35
C VAL A 13 -26.03 -21.40 -26.72
N GLU A 14 -27.29 -21.83 -26.77
CA GLU A 14 -28.03 -21.88 -28.02
C GLU A 14 -28.12 -20.49 -28.68
N ARG A 15 -28.42 -19.46 -27.91
CA ARG A 15 -28.50 -18.08 -28.41
C ARG A 15 -27.16 -17.54 -28.89
N ILE A 16 -26.10 -17.80 -28.16
CA ILE A 16 -24.74 -17.38 -28.52
C ILE A 16 -24.27 -18.11 -29.78
N CYS A 17 -24.42 -19.42 -29.86
CA CYS A 17 -24.06 -20.18 -31.06
C CYS A 17 -24.83 -19.68 -32.29
N ARG A 18 -26.14 -19.42 -32.16
CA ARG A 18 -26.92 -18.82 -33.25
C ARG A 18 -26.37 -17.49 -33.70
N ALA A 19 -25.92 -16.63 -32.78
CA ALA A 19 -25.31 -15.34 -33.11
C ALA A 19 -24.01 -15.51 -33.86
N ILE A 20 -23.12 -16.44 -33.41
CA ILE A 20 -21.87 -16.76 -34.06
C ILE A 20 -22.08 -17.31 -35.48
N ASP A 21 -22.94 -18.29 -35.63
CA ASP A 21 -23.20 -18.96 -36.89
C ASP A 21 -23.83 -17.99 -37.95
N ASN A 22 -24.71 -17.11 -37.50
CA ASN A 22 -25.38 -16.13 -38.35
C ASN A 22 -24.56 -14.83 -38.52
N LYS A 23 -23.37 -14.72 -37.95
CA LYS A 23 -22.56 -13.49 -37.95
C LYS A 23 -23.32 -12.26 -37.42
N GLU A 24 -24.14 -12.45 -36.40
CA GLU A 24 -24.79 -11.35 -35.72
C GLU A 24 -23.76 -10.55 -34.91
N ASN A 25 -23.92 -9.24 -34.81
CA ASN A 25 -23.06 -8.41 -33.95
C ASN A 25 -23.37 -8.73 -32.49
N ILE A 26 -22.37 -9.25 -31.80
CA ILE A 26 -22.39 -9.50 -30.36
C ILE A 26 -21.64 -8.35 -29.66
N LEU A 27 -22.25 -7.74 -28.64
CA LEU A 27 -21.62 -6.75 -27.79
C LEU A 27 -21.41 -7.33 -26.41
N ILE A 28 -20.15 -7.39 -25.97
CA ILE A 28 -19.79 -7.69 -24.59
C ILE A 28 -19.76 -6.38 -23.82
N TYR A 29 -20.59 -6.26 -22.79
CA TYR A 29 -20.66 -5.10 -21.92
C TYR A 29 -20.02 -5.46 -20.56
N GLY A 30 -18.81 -4.96 -20.32
CA GLY A 30 -18.00 -5.30 -19.15
C GLY A 30 -18.06 -4.27 -18.03
N ASP A 31 -17.22 -4.50 -17.00
CA ASP A 31 -16.92 -3.53 -15.95
C ASP A 31 -15.44 -3.08 -16.03
N PHE A 32 -15.12 -1.98 -15.35
CA PHE A 32 -13.83 -1.27 -15.50
C PHE A 32 -12.70 -1.80 -14.59
N ASP A 33 -12.97 -2.71 -13.69
CA ASP A 33 -11.93 -3.32 -12.86
C ASP A 33 -11.30 -4.56 -13.52
N ALA A 34 -10.35 -5.18 -12.81
CA ALA A 34 -9.62 -6.31 -13.38
C ALA A 34 -10.51 -7.54 -13.63
N ASP A 35 -11.57 -7.74 -12.84
CA ASP A 35 -12.51 -8.84 -13.08
C ASP A 35 -13.34 -8.59 -14.31
N GLY A 36 -13.93 -7.38 -14.45
CA GLY A 36 -14.70 -7.00 -15.64
C GLY A 36 -13.86 -6.99 -16.91
N VAL A 37 -12.61 -6.47 -16.87
CA VAL A 37 -11.68 -6.46 -17.99
C VAL A 37 -11.30 -7.89 -18.43
N THR A 38 -10.99 -8.77 -17.48
CA THR A 38 -10.63 -10.16 -17.79
C THR A 38 -11.84 -10.96 -18.25
N SER A 39 -13.00 -10.74 -17.67
CA SER A 39 -14.29 -11.32 -18.10
C SER A 39 -14.61 -10.97 -19.55
N THR A 40 -14.48 -9.67 -19.88
CA THR A 40 -14.64 -9.18 -21.26
C THR A 40 -13.68 -9.88 -22.21
N SER A 41 -12.39 -9.96 -21.82
CA SER A 41 -11.35 -10.57 -22.64
C SER A 41 -11.57 -12.06 -22.88
N VAL A 42 -12.07 -12.79 -21.87
CA VAL A 42 -12.44 -14.22 -21.99
C VAL A 42 -13.50 -14.45 -23.07
N LEU A 43 -14.58 -13.68 -23.05
CA LEU A 43 -15.66 -13.86 -24.05
C LEU A 43 -15.28 -13.33 -25.41
N VAL A 44 -14.61 -12.18 -25.50
CA VAL A 44 -14.13 -11.63 -26.80
C VAL A 44 -13.24 -12.64 -27.49
N LYS A 45 -12.15 -13.11 -26.86
CA LYS A 45 -11.21 -14.09 -27.46
C LYS A 45 -11.91 -15.39 -27.81
N THR A 46 -12.85 -15.86 -26.99
CA THR A 46 -13.58 -17.12 -27.26
C THR A 46 -14.44 -17.00 -28.49
N PHE A 47 -15.23 -15.93 -28.62
CA PHE A 47 -16.16 -15.80 -29.71
C PHE A 47 -15.44 -15.42 -31.02
N GLU A 48 -14.38 -14.60 -30.97
CA GLU A 48 -13.52 -14.36 -32.13
C GLU A 48 -12.86 -15.64 -32.64
N TYR A 49 -12.34 -16.50 -31.73
CA TYR A 49 -11.77 -17.80 -32.10
C TYR A 49 -12.78 -18.71 -32.82
N LEU A 50 -14.05 -18.62 -32.45
CA LEU A 50 -15.15 -19.34 -33.10
C LEU A 50 -15.68 -18.62 -34.35
N GLY A 51 -15.10 -17.50 -34.71
CA GLY A 51 -15.45 -16.70 -35.89
C GLY A 51 -16.66 -15.82 -35.70
N GLY A 52 -17.07 -15.49 -34.48
CA GLY A 52 -18.13 -14.51 -34.18
C GLY A 52 -17.75 -13.10 -34.59
N VAL A 53 -18.76 -12.24 -34.81
CA VAL A 53 -18.59 -10.79 -34.97
C VAL A 53 -18.78 -10.16 -33.59
N VAL A 54 -17.69 -9.82 -32.90
CA VAL A 54 -17.70 -9.42 -31.51
C VAL A 54 -17.13 -8.01 -31.37
N ASP A 55 -17.76 -7.25 -30.51
CA ASP A 55 -17.30 -5.95 -30.08
C ASP A 55 -17.44 -5.87 -28.55
N TYR A 56 -16.76 -4.95 -27.92
CA TYR A 56 -16.88 -4.76 -26.47
C TYR A 56 -17.14 -3.29 -26.12
N TYR A 57 -17.64 -3.09 -24.92
CA TYR A 57 -17.78 -1.80 -24.29
C TYR A 57 -17.58 -1.94 -22.78
N ILE A 58 -16.80 -1.06 -22.22
CA ILE A 58 -16.60 -0.94 -20.78
C ILE A 58 -16.93 0.51 -20.41
N PRO A 59 -17.84 0.75 -19.45
CA PRO A 59 -18.26 2.10 -19.09
C PRO A 59 -17.13 2.87 -18.40
N ASP A 60 -17.16 4.20 -18.56
CA ASP A 60 -16.29 5.09 -17.80
C ASP A 60 -16.79 5.17 -16.36
N ARG A 61 -15.90 4.86 -15.41
CA ARG A 61 -16.21 4.80 -13.98
C ARG A 61 -16.79 6.10 -13.44
N ASP A 62 -16.24 7.24 -13.86
CA ASP A 62 -16.57 8.54 -13.29
C ASP A 62 -17.78 9.16 -13.96
N ALA A 63 -17.89 9.00 -15.29
CA ALA A 63 -18.96 9.56 -16.10
C ALA A 63 -20.24 8.71 -16.13
N GLU A 64 -20.09 7.37 -16.08
CA GLU A 64 -21.19 6.43 -16.33
C GLU A 64 -21.50 5.52 -15.11
N GLY A 65 -20.52 5.32 -14.22
CA GLY A 65 -20.67 4.49 -13.03
C GLY A 65 -20.57 2.98 -13.32
N HIS A 66 -20.99 2.17 -12.36
CA HIS A 66 -21.07 0.71 -12.50
C HIS A 66 -22.35 0.27 -13.19
N GLY A 67 -22.27 -0.87 -13.89
CA GLY A 67 -23.40 -1.52 -14.51
C GLY A 67 -23.83 -0.89 -15.84
N LEU A 68 -25.00 -1.28 -16.32
CA LEU A 68 -25.55 -0.79 -17.58
C LEU A 68 -25.94 0.69 -17.45
N ASN A 69 -25.47 1.54 -18.37
CA ASN A 69 -25.79 2.96 -18.40
C ASN A 69 -26.72 3.30 -19.57
N SER A 70 -27.89 3.86 -19.29
CA SER A 70 -28.90 4.17 -20.28
C SER A 70 -28.43 5.11 -21.40
N LYS A 71 -27.55 6.11 -21.09
CA LYS A 71 -27.00 7.03 -22.11
C LYS A 71 -26.02 6.31 -23.04
N ALA A 72 -25.14 5.47 -22.47
CA ALA A 72 -24.21 4.64 -23.23
C ALA A 72 -24.99 3.67 -24.14
N LEU A 73 -26.04 3.03 -23.62
CA LEU A 73 -26.87 2.09 -24.38
C LEU A 73 -27.52 2.72 -25.62
N VAL A 74 -28.06 3.94 -25.54
CA VAL A 74 -28.60 4.66 -26.69
C VAL A 74 -27.54 4.81 -27.79
N LYS A 75 -26.32 5.20 -27.43
CA LYS A 75 -25.19 5.34 -28.36
C LYS A 75 -24.81 4.00 -28.98
N LEU A 76 -24.67 2.97 -28.17
CA LEU A 76 -24.23 1.63 -28.57
C LEU A 76 -25.25 0.98 -29.52
N LEU A 77 -26.56 1.04 -29.17
CA LEU A 77 -27.63 0.50 -30.01
C LEU A 77 -27.72 1.18 -31.39
N SER A 78 -27.44 2.48 -31.46
CA SER A 78 -27.44 3.23 -32.71
C SER A 78 -26.22 3.00 -33.58
N GLN A 79 -25.03 2.99 -32.98
CA GLN A 79 -23.75 2.92 -33.68
C GLN A 79 -23.30 1.48 -34.00
N LYS A 80 -23.25 0.60 -32.99
CA LYS A 80 -22.79 -0.78 -33.13
C LYS A 80 -23.87 -1.77 -33.54
N LYS A 81 -25.14 -1.41 -33.33
CA LYS A 81 -26.35 -2.18 -33.72
C LYS A 81 -26.27 -3.66 -33.31
N PRO A 82 -25.93 -3.98 -32.06
CA PRO A 82 -25.82 -5.36 -31.63
C PRO A 82 -27.17 -6.08 -31.73
N LYS A 83 -27.15 -7.37 -32.05
CA LYS A 83 -28.30 -8.27 -31.98
C LYS A 83 -28.38 -8.99 -30.65
N LEU A 84 -27.22 -9.22 -30.03
CA LEU A 84 -27.03 -9.83 -28.73
C LEU A 84 -26.12 -8.97 -27.90
N ILE A 85 -26.53 -8.66 -26.68
CA ILE A 85 -25.72 -8.00 -25.69
C ILE A 85 -25.47 -9.03 -24.56
N ILE A 86 -24.20 -9.18 -24.14
CA ILE A 86 -23.83 -10.05 -23.02
C ILE A 86 -23.12 -9.18 -22.00
N THR A 87 -23.69 -9.07 -20.80
CA THR A 87 -23.01 -8.40 -19.70
C THR A 87 -22.02 -9.36 -19.05
N VAL A 88 -20.90 -8.85 -18.57
CA VAL A 88 -19.95 -9.61 -17.79
C VAL A 88 -19.59 -8.82 -16.53
N ASP A 89 -19.62 -9.49 -15.38
CA ASP A 89 -19.29 -8.92 -14.08
C ASP A 89 -20.21 -7.74 -13.68
N ASN A 90 -21.39 -7.67 -14.26
CA ASN A 90 -22.44 -6.69 -13.97
C ASN A 90 -23.79 -7.10 -14.55
N GLY A 91 -24.82 -6.33 -14.24
CA GLY A 91 -26.11 -6.39 -14.91
C GLY A 91 -27.23 -7.04 -14.11
N ILE A 92 -26.96 -7.78 -13.04
CA ILE A 92 -28.01 -8.50 -12.27
C ILE A 92 -29.05 -7.56 -11.64
N SER A 93 -28.71 -6.31 -11.40
CA SER A 93 -29.60 -5.28 -10.85
C SER A 93 -30.17 -4.31 -11.89
N SER A 94 -29.83 -4.47 -13.19
CA SER A 94 -30.14 -3.51 -14.26
C SER A 94 -31.52 -3.77 -14.92
N VAL A 95 -32.58 -3.75 -14.12
CA VAL A 95 -33.95 -4.11 -14.59
C VAL A 95 -34.44 -3.18 -15.71
N GLU A 96 -34.33 -1.88 -15.50
CA GLU A 96 -34.87 -0.89 -16.45
C GLU A 96 -34.05 -0.82 -17.74
N GLU A 97 -32.73 -0.97 -17.65
CA GLU A 97 -31.83 -0.98 -18.80
C GLU A 97 -32.08 -2.20 -19.68
N VAL A 98 -32.31 -3.37 -19.08
CA VAL A 98 -32.67 -4.59 -19.84
C VAL A 98 -34.07 -4.45 -20.50
N LYS A 99 -35.06 -3.90 -19.77
CA LYS A 99 -36.37 -3.57 -20.38
C LYS A 99 -36.21 -2.61 -21.57
N PHE A 100 -35.34 -1.60 -21.44
CA PHE A 100 -35.04 -0.67 -22.51
C PHE A 100 -34.41 -1.37 -23.72
N ILE A 101 -33.38 -2.21 -23.54
CA ILE A 101 -32.73 -2.97 -24.62
C ILE A 101 -33.74 -3.90 -25.32
N ASN A 102 -34.57 -4.61 -24.56
CA ASN A 102 -35.60 -5.49 -25.08
C ASN A 102 -36.64 -4.75 -25.95
N SER A 103 -36.94 -3.48 -25.62
CA SER A 103 -37.86 -2.65 -26.43
C SER A 103 -37.36 -2.38 -27.85
N PHE A 104 -36.06 -2.50 -28.10
CA PHE A 104 -35.43 -2.43 -29.44
C PHE A 104 -35.31 -3.79 -30.12
N GLY A 105 -35.94 -4.84 -29.56
CA GLY A 105 -35.87 -6.21 -30.10
C GLY A 105 -34.47 -6.80 -30.09
N ARG A 106 -33.70 -6.54 -29.02
CA ARG A 106 -32.38 -7.08 -28.80
C ARG A 106 -32.42 -8.03 -27.61
N ASP A 107 -31.67 -9.15 -27.72
CA ASP A 107 -31.57 -10.11 -26.64
C ASP A 107 -30.41 -9.70 -25.69
N VAL A 108 -30.63 -9.91 -24.40
CA VAL A 108 -29.63 -9.70 -23.35
C VAL A 108 -29.35 -11.02 -22.62
N ILE A 109 -28.07 -11.37 -22.47
CA ILE A 109 -27.65 -12.44 -21.58
C ILE A 109 -26.83 -11.76 -20.47
N ILE A 110 -27.21 -12.01 -19.22
CA ILE A 110 -26.48 -11.50 -18.04
C ILE A 110 -25.54 -12.59 -17.58
N THR A 111 -24.23 -12.24 -17.44
CA THR A 111 -23.27 -13.05 -16.71
C THR A 111 -22.69 -12.21 -15.56
N ASP A 112 -22.96 -12.62 -14.34
CA ASP A 112 -22.68 -11.82 -13.15
C ASP A 112 -22.46 -12.74 -11.94
N HIS A 113 -21.85 -12.23 -10.88
CA HIS A 113 -21.61 -12.95 -9.63
C HIS A 113 -22.04 -12.15 -8.39
N HIS A 114 -22.48 -10.91 -8.58
CA HIS A 114 -22.98 -10.06 -7.50
C HIS A 114 -24.28 -10.59 -6.91
N GLU A 115 -24.62 -10.14 -5.69
CA GLU A 115 -25.87 -10.51 -5.04
C GLU A 115 -27.07 -10.09 -5.91
N ALA A 116 -27.97 -11.03 -6.11
CA ALA A 116 -29.16 -10.79 -6.92
C ALA A 116 -30.24 -10.08 -6.09
N PRO A 117 -30.86 -9.01 -6.61
CA PRO A 117 -32.03 -8.39 -5.98
C PRO A 117 -33.27 -9.29 -6.08
N ASP A 118 -34.33 -8.97 -5.32
CA ASP A 118 -35.61 -9.68 -5.38
C ASP A 118 -36.23 -9.63 -6.78
N GLU A 119 -36.16 -8.49 -7.48
CA GLU A 119 -36.58 -8.35 -8.88
C GLU A 119 -35.35 -8.39 -9.79
N VAL A 120 -35.19 -9.50 -10.52
CA VAL A 120 -34.14 -9.65 -11.53
C VAL A 120 -34.55 -9.10 -12.90
N PRO A 121 -33.57 -8.65 -13.72
CA PRO A 121 -33.88 -8.13 -15.07
C PRO A 121 -34.56 -9.17 -15.98
N PRO A 122 -35.46 -8.77 -16.87
CA PRO A 122 -36.12 -9.65 -17.83
C PRO A 122 -35.21 -9.98 -19.03
N ALA A 123 -34.02 -10.53 -18.72
CA ALA A 123 -33.04 -10.94 -19.70
C ALA A 123 -33.44 -12.22 -20.45
N TYR A 124 -32.85 -12.44 -21.63
CA TYR A 124 -33.01 -13.70 -22.36
C TYR A 124 -32.53 -14.90 -21.56
N ALA A 125 -31.37 -14.78 -20.88
CA ALA A 125 -30.84 -15.74 -19.96
C ALA A 125 -30.04 -15.05 -18.86
N ILE A 126 -30.02 -15.63 -17.65
CA ILE A 126 -29.25 -15.13 -16.49
C ILE A 126 -28.31 -16.23 -16.01
N ILE A 127 -27.01 -15.98 -16.10
CA ILE A 127 -25.95 -16.83 -15.59
C ILE A 127 -25.32 -16.13 -14.38
N ASN A 128 -25.98 -16.23 -13.24
CA ASN A 128 -25.52 -15.74 -11.96
C ASN A 128 -25.81 -16.79 -10.88
N PRO A 129 -24.78 -17.32 -10.20
CA PRO A 129 -24.96 -18.44 -9.27
C PRO A 129 -25.76 -18.08 -8.01
N LYS A 130 -25.92 -16.78 -7.73
CA LYS A 130 -26.64 -16.26 -6.56
C LYS A 130 -28.09 -15.83 -6.89
N ALA A 131 -28.49 -15.89 -8.15
CA ALA A 131 -29.87 -15.61 -8.52
C ALA A 131 -30.79 -16.79 -8.11
N MET A 132 -32.04 -16.46 -7.82
CA MET A 132 -33.05 -17.46 -7.43
C MET A 132 -33.22 -18.52 -8.52
N ASN A 133 -33.17 -19.80 -8.15
CA ASN A 133 -33.31 -20.96 -9.05
C ASN A 133 -32.28 -21.00 -10.21
N ALA A 134 -31.14 -20.34 -10.06
CA ALA A 134 -30.10 -20.29 -11.09
C ALA A 134 -29.31 -21.59 -11.25
N LEU A 135 -29.24 -22.39 -10.20
CA LEU A 135 -28.45 -23.61 -10.14
C LEU A 135 -29.32 -24.88 -10.11
N ASP A 136 -28.77 -25.99 -10.65
CA ASP A 136 -29.45 -27.29 -10.65
C ASP A 136 -29.68 -27.73 -9.19
N GLU A 137 -30.94 -28.08 -8.88
CA GLU A 137 -31.38 -28.57 -7.56
C GLU A 137 -30.67 -29.85 -7.08
N LYS A 138 -30.02 -30.57 -7.99
CA LYS A 138 -29.27 -31.79 -7.67
C LYS A 138 -27.87 -31.55 -7.12
N LEU A 139 -27.41 -30.31 -7.09
CA LEU A 139 -26.11 -29.96 -6.57
C LEU A 139 -26.05 -30.12 -5.06
N THR A 140 -24.91 -30.60 -4.59
CA THR A 140 -24.62 -30.66 -3.14
C THR A 140 -24.35 -29.26 -2.60
N PRO A 141 -24.53 -29.02 -1.28
CA PRO A 141 -24.20 -27.71 -0.67
C PRO A 141 -22.78 -27.25 -0.99
N LEU A 142 -21.80 -28.16 -0.99
CA LEU A 142 -20.41 -27.85 -1.33
C LEU A 142 -20.24 -27.42 -2.80
N GLN A 143 -20.99 -28.04 -3.70
CA GLN A 143 -20.97 -27.63 -5.13
C GLN A 143 -21.62 -26.27 -5.35
N ILE A 144 -22.67 -25.95 -4.60
CA ILE A 144 -23.32 -24.64 -4.61
C ILE A 144 -22.31 -23.60 -4.08
N GLU A 145 -21.68 -23.85 -2.95
CA GLU A 145 -20.64 -22.96 -2.39
C GLU A 145 -19.53 -22.68 -3.41
N TYR A 146 -19.03 -23.68 -4.11
CA TYR A 146 -17.99 -23.48 -5.13
C TYR A 146 -18.46 -22.62 -6.31
N LEU A 147 -19.72 -22.75 -6.74
CA LEU A 147 -20.27 -21.93 -7.82
C LEU A 147 -20.56 -20.52 -7.38
N THR A 148 -21.13 -20.33 -6.18
CA THR A 148 -21.43 -19.00 -5.63
C THR A 148 -20.18 -18.23 -5.24
N SER A 149 -19.03 -18.90 -5.12
CA SER A 149 -17.73 -18.29 -4.87
C SER A 149 -16.99 -17.85 -6.15
N LEU A 150 -17.55 -18.11 -7.35
CA LEU A 150 -16.90 -17.67 -8.59
C LEU A 150 -16.88 -16.14 -8.70
N ALA A 151 -15.76 -15.57 -9.20
CA ALA A 151 -15.68 -14.20 -9.69
C ALA A 151 -16.45 -14.05 -11.00
N GLY A 152 -16.70 -12.83 -11.45
CA GLY A 152 -17.33 -12.55 -12.73
C GLY A 152 -16.63 -13.25 -13.90
N VAL A 153 -15.30 -13.23 -13.92
CA VAL A 153 -14.50 -13.95 -14.92
C VAL A 153 -14.69 -15.49 -14.85
N GLY A 154 -14.90 -16.03 -13.68
CA GLY A 154 -15.21 -17.46 -13.49
C GLY A 154 -16.57 -17.81 -14.12
N VAL A 155 -17.57 -16.96 -13.95
CA VAL A 155 -18.89 -17.11 -14.56
C VAL A 155 -18.80 -16.96 -16.10
N ALA A 156 -18.11 -15.94 -16.60
CA ALA A 156 -17.85 -15.74 -18.03
C ALA A 156 -17.10 -16.95 -18.63
N PHE A 157 -16.14 -17.53 -17.90
CA PHE A 157 -15.41 -18.71 -18.31
C PHE A 157 -16.31 -19.96 -18.40
N LYS A 158 -17.29 -20.12 -17.51
CA LYS A 158 -18.29 -21.19 -17.64
C LYS A 158 -19.09 -21.07 -18.92
N VAL A 159 -19.49 -19.86 -19.30
CA VAL A 159 -20.15 -19.62 -20.58
C VAL A 159 -19.22 -19.95 -21.75
N ALA A 160 -17.97 -19.49 -21.68
CA ALA A 160 -16.97 -19.81 -22.71
C ALA A 160 -16.75 -21.33 -22.85
N GLN A 161 -16.61 -22.06 -21.77
CA GLN A 161 -16.48 -23.53 -21.78
C GLN A 161 -17.67 -24.21 -22.45
N ALA A 162 -18.90 -23.82 -22.09
CA ALA A 162 -20.11 -24.41 -22.65
C ALA A 162 -20.25 -24.15 -24.15
N VAL A 163 -19.93 -22.93 -24.60
CA VAL A 163 -19.92 -22.60 -26.03
C VAL A 163 -18.81 -23.35 -26.77
N LEU A 164 -17.59 -23.41 -26.24
CA LEU A 164 -16.49 -24.16 -26.83
C LEU A 164 -16.77 -25.66 -26.93
N GLU A 165 -17.41 -26.24 -25.93
CA GLU A 165 -17.83 -27.63 -25.93
C GLU A 165 -18.82 -27.90 -27.10
N LYS A 166 -19.80 -27.01 -27.31
CA LYS A 166 -20.76 -27.11 -28.40
C LYS A 166 -20.10 -27.16 -29.80
N TYR A 167 -18.95 -26.46 -29.96
CA TYR A 167 -18.15 -26.47 -31.18
C TYR A 167 -17.04 -27.52 -31.20
N ASN A 168 -16.96 -28.42 -30.20
CA ASN A 168 -15.86 -29.41 -30.03
C ASN A 168 -14.46 -28.73 -29.97
N LYS A 169 -14.37 -27.57 -29.34
CA LYS A 169 -13.15 -26.74 -29.21
C LYS A 169 -12.75 -26.49 -27.74
N LEU A 170 -13.17 -27.35 -26.80
CA LEU A 170 -12.98 -27.15 -25.36
C LEU A 170 -11.49 -26.96 -24.97
N SER A 171 -10.55 -27.51 -25.74
CA SER A 171 -9.11 -27.31 -25.51
C SER A 171 -8.67 -25.84 -25.56
N TYR A 172 -9.40 -24.96 -26.25
CA TYR A 172 -9.12 -23.52 -26.28
C TYR A 172 -9.31 -22.85 -24.91
N SER A 173 -10.04 -23.45 -24.00
CA SER A 173 -10.20 -22.95 -22.63
C SER A 173 -8.86 -22.76 -21.90
N TYR A 174 -7.83 -23.53 -22.24
CA TYR A 174 -6.48 -23.33 -21.68
C TYR A 174 -5.77 -22.06 -22.20
N GLU A 175 -6.15 -21.54 -23.36
CA GLU A 175 -5.59 -20.29 -23.89
C GLU A 175 -6.11 -19.06 -23.10
N ILE A 176 -7.35 -19.14 -22.63
CA ILE A 176 -8.03 -18.05 -21.91
C ILE A 176 -7.94 -18.19 -20.39
N LEU A 177 -7.47 -19.34 -19.87
CA LEU A 177 -7.36 -19.58 -18.43
C LEU A 177 -6.41 -18.59 -17.71
N PRO A 178 -5.32 -18.06 -18.31
CA PRO A 178 -4.55 -16.97 -17.72
C PRO A 178 -5.38 -15.76 -17.33
N PHE A 179 -6.40 -15.38 -18.10
CA PHE A 179 -7.28 -14.23 -17.79
C PHE A 179 -8.15 -14.56 -16.58
N VAL A 180 -8.72 -15.77 -16.55
CA VAL A 180 -9.53 -16.24 -15.41
C VAL A 180 -8.74 -16.19 -14.11
N THR A 181 -7.47 -16.59 -14.17
CA THR A 181 -6.57 -16.53 -13.02
C THR A 181 -6.39 -15.11 -12.49
N VAL A 182 -6.14 -14.15 -13.41
CA VAL A 182 -5.93 -12.75 -13.02
C VAL A 182 -7.18 -12.14 -12.40
N GLY A 183 -8.36 -12.30 -13.02
CA GLY A 183 -9.61 -11.76 -12.49
C GLY A 183 -10.00 -12.40 -11.17
N THR A 184 -9.91 -13.73 -11.06
CA THR A 184 -10.20 -14.46 -9.80
C THR A 184 -9.34 -14.00 -8.63
N ILE A 185 -8.05 -13.74 -8.86
CA ILE A 185 -7.14 -13.22 -7.83
C ILE A 185 -7.47 -11.76 -7.51
N ALA A 186 -7.75 -10.94 -8.52
CA ALA A 186 -7.98 -9.51 -8.38
C ALA A 186 -9.27 -9.17 -7.65
N ASP A 187 -10.31 -9.97 -7.83
CA ASP A 187 -11.63 -9.81 -7.18
C ASP A 187 -11.65 -10.34 -5.73
N LEU A 188 -10.56 -10.95 -5.28
CA LEU A 188 -10.42 -11.47 -3.90
C LEU A 188 -11.49 -12.49 -3.50
N VAL A 189 -12.00 -13.26 -4.44
CA VAL A 189 -12.95 -14.35 -4.16
C VAL A 189 -12.26 -15.54 -3.49
N PRO A 190 -13.01 -16.40 -2.74
CA PRO A 190 -12.46 -17.57 -2.09
C PRO A 190 -11.69 -18.51 -3.04
N LEU A 191 -10.43 -18.83 -2.72
CA LEU A 191 -9.62 -19.78 -3.49
C LEU A 191 -9.92 -21.23 -3.11
N ILE A 192 -11.18 -21.63 -3.29
CA ILE A 192 -11.71 -22.98 -3.05
C ILE A 192 -12.25 -23.57 -4.35
N GLY A 193 -12.47 -24.87 -4.39
CA GLY A 193 -13.10 -25.54 -5.51
C GLY A 193 -12.49 -25.21 -6.87
N GLU A 194 -13.29 -24.66 -7.78
CA GLU A 194 -12.85 -24.34 -9.14
C GLU A 194 -11.94 -23.10 -9.17
N ASN A 195 -12.17 -22.10 -8.34
CA ASN A 195 -11.28 -20.93 -8.25
C ASN A 195 -9.84 -21.37 -7.95
N ARG A 196 -9.66 -22.29 -6.99
CA ARG A 196 -8.34 -22.86 -6.69
C ARG A 196 -7.72 -23.55 -7.89
N TYR A 197 -8.52 -24.37 -8.60
CA TYR A 197 -8.04 -25.04 -9.82
C TYR A 197 -7.66 -24.04 -10.92
N PHE A 198 -8.49 -23.02 -11.17
CA PHE A 198 -8.21 -21.99 -12.17
C PHE A 198 -6.92 -21.25 -11.85
N VAL A 199 -6.76 -20.83 -10.60
CA VAL A 199 -5.56 -20.13 -10.16
C VAL A 199 -4.32 -21.01 -10.25
N THR A 200 -4.36 -22.26 -9.72
CA THR A 200 -3.22 -23.18 -9.79
C THR A 200 -2.75 -23.40 -11.23
N LYS A 201 -3.70 -23.74 -12.12
CA LYS A 201 -3.35 -24.02 -13.53
C LYS A 201 -3.00 -22.78 -14.34
N GLY A 202 -3.66 -21.68 -14.07
CA GLY A 202 -3.36 -20.44 -14.78
C GLY A 202 -2.04 -19.82 -14.38
N LEU A 203 -1.61 -19.90 -13.12
CA LEU A 203 -0.27 -19.46 -12.69
C LEU A 203 0.83 -20.25 -13.43
N GLU A 204 0.67 -21.58 -13.55
CA GLU A 204 1.57 -22.43 -14.37
C GLU A 204 1.63 -21.96 -15.83
N LEU A 205 0.48 -21.66 -16.44
CA LEU A 205 0.40 -21.20 -17.84
C LEU A 205 1.04 -19.82 -18.04
N ILE A 206 0.81 -18.88 -17.12
CA ILE A 206 1.41 -17.54 -17.17
C ILE A 206 2.93 -17.63 -17.01
N ALA A 207 3.42 -18.40 -16.04
CA ALA A 207 4.85 -18.60 -15.79
C ALA A 207 5.55 -19.21 -17.04
N ASN A 208 4.89 -20.15 -17.71
CA ASN A 208 5.39 -20.77 -18.94
C ASN A 208 5.25 -19.88 -20.19
N GLY A 209 4.84 -18.62 -20.04
CA GLY A 209 4.73 -17.67 -21.15
C GLY A 209 3.58 -17.95 -22.12
N LYS A 210 2.56 -18.68 -21.70
CA LYS A 210 1.40 -19.04 -22.55
C LYS A 210 0.68 -17.78 -23.08
N HIS A 211 0.69 -16.70 -22.30
CA HIS A 211 0.15 -15.40 -22.73
C HIS A 211 1.26 -14.34 -22.76
N TYR A 212 1.60 -13.88 -23.96
CA TYR A 212 2.71 -12.94 -24.20
C TYR A 212 2.56 -11.64 -23.40
N GLY A 213 1.37 -11.00 -23.41
CA GLY A 213 1.14 -9.72 -22.73
C GLY A 213 1.33 -9.82 -21.21
N LEU A 214 0.77 -10.84 -20.56
CA LEU A 214 0.92 -11.04 -19.12
C LEU A 214 2.38 -11.32 -18.72
N LYS A 215 3.09 -12.15 -19.50
CA LYS A 215 4.51 -12.43 -19.29
C LYS A 215 5.35 -11.15 -19.41
N ARG A 216 5.13 -10.36 -20.46
CA ARG A 216 5.82 -9.08 -20.67
C ARG A 216 5.52 -8.04 -19.60
N LEU A 217 4.29 -8.02 -19.07
CA LEU A 217 3.92 -7.14 -17.96
C LEU A 217 4.67 -7.51 -16.66
N LEU A 218 4.83 -8.81 -16.37
CA LEU A 218 5.64 -9.29 -15.24
C LEU A 218 7.12 -8.93 -15.43
N ASP A 219 7.67 -9.13 -16.64
CA ASP A 219 9.04 -8.79 -16.96
C ASP A 219 9.30 -7.27 -16.81
N SER A 220 8.35 -6.41 -17.25
CA SER A 220 8.49 -4.96 -17.13
C SER A 220 8.45 -4.50 -15.67
N ALA A 221 7.72 -5.21 -14.82
CA ALA A 221 7.64 -4.95 -13.39
C ALA A 221 8.83 -5.54 -12.60
N GLY A 222 9.77 -6.22 -13.26
CA GLY A 222 10.95 -6.82 -12.62
C GLY A 222 10.64 -8.04 -11.75
N VAL A 223 9.50 -8.72 -11.99
CA VAL A 223 9.11 -9.91 -11.20
C VAL A 223 9.93 -11.11 -11.69
N ASN A 224 10.70 -11.70 -10.77
CA ASN A 224 11.37 -12.97 -11.02
C ASN A 224 10.40 -14.14 -10.84
N ILE A 225 10.25 -14.97 -11.86
CA ILE A 225 9.39 -16.15 -11.88
C ILE A 225 10.16 -17.45 -12.12
N ASP A 226 11.48 -17.47 -11.92
CA ASP A 226 12.32 -18.66 -12.13
C ASP A 226 11.88 -19.83 -11.21
N ASN A 227 11.34 -19.52 -10.06
CA ASN A 227 10.80 -20.50 -9.09
C ASN A 227 9.27 -20.68 -9.19
N GLY A 228 8.64 -20.24 -10.29
CA GLY A 228 7.19 -20.22 -10.46
C GLY A 228 6.59 -18.84 -10.19
N LEU A 229 5.29 -18.71 -10.47
CA LEU A 229 4.50 -17.50 -10.24
C LEU A 229 3.52 -17.76 -9.10
N THR A 230 3.47 -16.87 -8.13
CA THR A 230 2.53 -16.94 -7.00
C THR A 230 1.30 -16.07 -7.21
N SER A 231 0.20 -16.39 -6.52
CA SER A 231 -1.01 -15.56 -6.49
C SER A 231 -0.74 -14.16 -5.94
N GLU A 232 0.15 -14.04 -4.95
CA GLU A 232 0.57 -12.78 -4.37
C GLU A 232 1.26 -11.88 -5.40
N GLN A 233 2.18 -12.44 -6.20
CA GLN A 233 2.81 -11.68 -7.29
C GLN A 233 1.79 -11.18 -8.31
N VAL A 234 0.77 -11.96 -8.66
CA VAL A 234 -0.32 -11.50 -9.53
C VAL A 234 -1.13 -10.41 -8.87
N ALA A 235 -1.52 -10.57 -7.60
CA ALA A 235 -2.33 -9.64 -6.82
C ALA A 235 -1.65 -8.25 -6.67
N PHE A 236 -0.34 -8.24 -6.46
CA PHE A 236 0.42 -6.99 -6.22
C PHE A 236 1.12 -6.42 -7.46
N THR A 237 1.19 -7.17 -8.56
CA THR A 237 1.85 -6.71 -9.79
C THR A 237 0.87 -6.52 -10.94
N ILE A 238 0.16 -7.57 -11.36
CA ILE A 238 -0.73 -7.52 -12.55
C ILE A 238 -2.03 -6.77 -12.22
N ALA A 239 -2.74 -7.20 -11.17
CA ALA A 239 -4.05 -6.65 -10.83
C ALA A 239 -4.04 -5.14 -10.56
N PRO A 240 -3.08 -4.55 -9.83
CA PRO A 240 -3.04 -3.11 -9.63
C PRO A 240 -2.81 -2.29 -10.89
N ARG A 241 -2.08 -2.83 -11.88
CA ARG A 241 -1.82 -2.16 -13.17
C ARG A 241 -3.07 -2.15 -14.04
N ILE A 242 -3.78 -3.27 -14.12
CA ILE A 242 -5.07 -3.35 -14.80
C ILE A 242 -6.08 -2.40 -14.13
N ASN A 243 -6.22 -2.48 -12.81
CA ASN A 243 -7.14 -1.64 -12.05
C ASN A 243 -6.82 -0.14 -12.14
N ALA A 244 -5.54 0.24 -12.33
CA ALA A 244 -5.17 1.65 -12.44
C ALA A 244 -5.77 2.30 -13.69
N SER A 245 -5.92 1.57 -14.80
CA SER A 245 -6.53 2.11 -16.03
C SER A 245 -7.97 2.54 -15.80
N GLY A 246 -8.82 1.69 -15.22
CA GLY A 246 -10.21 2.01 -14.90
C GLY A 246 -10.41 2.99 -13.72
N ARG A 247 -9.33 3.38 -13.02
CA ARG A 247 -9.39 4.38 -11.94
C ARG A 247 -8.98 5.78 -12.37
N ILE A 248 -8.10 5.89 -13.37
CA ILE A 248 -7.46 7.15 -13.77
C ILE A 248 -7.91 7.61 -15.15
N GLU A 249 -8.05 6.68 -16.10
CA GLU A 249 -8.42 6.97 -17.48
C GLU A 249 -9.26 5.85 -18.08
N SER A 250 -8.98 5.50 -19.34
CA SER A 250 -9.63 4.42 -20.08
C SER A 250 -9.03 3.06 -19.78
N VAL A 251 -9.86 2.03 -19.75
CA VAL A 251 -9.46 0.63 -19.61
C VAL A 251 -8.90 0.01 -20.90
N ASP A 252 -8.97 0.71 -22.03
CA ASP A 252 -8.51 0.19 -23.34
C ASP A 252 -7.11 -0.42 -23.31
N PRO A 253 -6.09 0.17 -22.65
CA PRO A 253 -4.78 -0.46 -22.57
C PRO A 253 -4.81 -1.83 -21.87
N ALA A 254 -5.64 -1.99 -20.84
CA ALA A 254 -5.76 -3.26 -20.12
C ALA A 254 -6.42 -4.34 -20.99
N VAL A 255 -7.50 -4.00 -21.70
CA VAL A 255 -8.15 -4.92 -22.64
C VAL A 255 -7.19 -5.30 -23.77
N LYS A 256 -6.53 -4.32 -24.41
CA LYS A 256 -5.57 -4.56 -25.50
C LYS A 256 -4.38 -5.44 -25.08
N LEU A 257 -3.87 -5.26 -23.85
CA LEU A 257 -2.86 -6.14 -23.27
C LEU A 257 -3.27 -7.62 -23.32
N LEU A 258 -4.55 -7.91 -23.12
CA LEU A 258 -5.08 -9.26 -22.99
C LEU A 258 -5.53 -9.84 -24.34
N ILE A 259 -6.18 -9.04 -25.22
CA ILE A 259 -6.78 -9.58 -26.44
C ILE A 259 -5.96 -9.39 -27.69
N SER A 260 -5.00 -8.45 -27.75
CA SER A 260 -4.23 -8.17 -28.95
C SER A 260 -3.23 -9.27 -29.27
N ASP A 261 -3.11 -9.59 -30.56
CA ASP A 261 -2.06 -10.47 -31.10
C ASP A 261 -0.86 -9.65 -31.64
N ASN A 262 -0.96 -8.32 -31.63
CA ASN A 262 0.09 -7.41 -32.09
C ASN A 262 1.05 -7.05 -30.96
N LYS A 263 2.29 -7.54 -31.01
CA LYS A 263 3.30 -7.30 -29.98
C LYS A 263 3.60 -5.82 -29.73
N GLN A 264 3.59 -4.98 -30.78
CA GLN A 264 3.83 -3.53 -30.62
C GLN A 264 2.67 -2.85 -29.86
N GLU A 265 1.43 -3.24 -30.14
CA GLU A 265 0.27 -2.75 -29.41
C GLU A 265 0.30 -3.20 -27.95
N ILE A 266 0.71 -4.44 -27.67
CA ILE A 266 0.90 -4.96 -26.31
C ILE A 266 1.99 -4.16 -25.57
N ASP A 267 3.16 -3.93 -26.17
CA ASP A 267 4.24 -3.16 -25.52
C ASP A 267 3.83 -1.71 -25.25
N LEU A 268 3.08 -1.06 -26.15
CA LEU A 268 2.50 0.27 -25.91
C LEU A 268 1.49 0.25 -24.75
N SER A 269 0.64 -0.77 -24.69
CA SER A 269 -0.33 -0.94 -23.60
C SER A 269 0.38 -1.11 -22.25
N ILE A 270 1.47 -1.87 -22.20
CA ILE A 270 2.28 -2.04 -20.99
C ILE A 270 2.85 -0.70 -20.53
N MET A 271 3.42 0.10 -21.43
CA MET A 271 3.94 1.43 -21.07
C MET A 271 2.86 2.35 -20.50
N GLN A 272 1.65 2.31 -21.08
CA GLN A 272 0.52 3.08 -20.58
C GLN A 272 0.08 2.60 -19.19
N LEU A 273 -0.06 1.30 -18.98
CA LEU A 273 -0.45 0.71 -17.69
C LEU A 273 0.58 1.01 -16.58
N GLU A 274 1.87 0.93 -16.88
CA GLU A 274 2.93 1.32 -15.92
C GLU A 274 2.82 2.79 -15.54
N ASN A 275 2.60 3.68 -16.52
CA ASN A 275 2.43 5.11 -16.25
C ASN A 275 1.18 5.38 -15.40
N LEU A 276 0.03 4.81 -15.75
CA LEU A 276 -1.22 4.96 -15.00
C LEU A 276 -1.10 4.42 -13.56
N ASN A 277 -0.43 3.29 -13.39
CA ASN A 277 -0.18 2.73 -12.06
C ASN A 277 0.72 3.64 -11.21
N LYS A 278 1.76 4.24 -11.82
CA LYS A 278 2.62 5.22 -11.14
C LYS A 278 1.85 6.47 -10.74
N ILE A 279 1.03 7.03 -11.63
CA ILE A 279 0.15 8.18 -11.33
C ILE A 279 -0.80 7.82 -10.18
N ARG A 280 -1.45 6.66 -10.23
CA ARG A 280 -2.32 6.19 -9.15
C ARG A 280 -1.57 6.12 -7.81
N GLN A 281 -0.37 5.55 -7.79
CA GLN A 281 0.44 5.45 -6.56
C GLN A 281 0.78 6.84 -5.99
N GLN A 282 1.18 7.79 -6.84
CA GLN A 282 1.48 9.16 -6.43
C GLN A 282 0.24 9.85 -5.87
N MET A 283 -0.91 9.75 -6.55
CA MET A 283 -2.18 10.33 -6.09
C MET A 283 -2.60 9.73 -4.74
N VAL A 284 -2.48 8.41 -4.57
CA VAL A 284 -2.81 7.73 -3.30
C VAL A 284 -1.91 8.19 -2.17
N SER A 285 -0.58 8.31 -2.40
CA SER A 285 0.36 8.79 -1.39
C SER A 285 0.05 10.21 -0.97
N GLN A 286 -0.08 11.11 -1.94
CA GLN A 286 -0.39 12.52 -1.68
C GLN A 286 -1.72 12.67 -0.92
N THR A 287 -2.80 12.04 -1.41
CA THR A 287 -4.11 12.11 -0.77
C THR A 287 -4.09 11.53 0.65
N PHE A 288 -3.36 10.43 0.85
CA PHE A 288 -3.22 9.85 2.18
C PHE A 288 -2.46 10.79 3.14
N GLU A 289 -1.38 11.42 2.70
CA GLU A 289 -0.62 12.38 3.52
C GLU A 289 -1.46 13.60 3.90
N GLU A 290 -2.21 14.17 2.94
CA GLU A 290 -3.14 15.29 3.20
C GLU A 290 -4.23 14.89 4.21
N ALA A 291 -4.91 13.77 3.97
CA ALA A 291 -5.99 13.27 4.83
C ALA A 291 -5.48 12.89 6.23
N ASN A 292 -4.29 12.29 6.30
CA ASN A 292 -3.66 11.89 7.56
C ASN A 292 -3.25 13.10 8.40
N THR A 293 -2.73 14.13 7.75
CA THR A 293 -2.42 15.42 8.40
C THR A 293 -3.68 16.05 8.98
N GLU A 294 -4.78 16.06 8.22
CA GLU A 294 -6.08 16.56 8.68
C GLU A 294 -6.59 15.75 9.89
N TRP A 295 -6.54 14.41 9.81
CA TRP A 295 -6.96 13.52 10.90
C TRP A 295 -6.16 13.76 12.18
N ILE A 296 -4.84 13.79 12.10
CA ILE A 296 -3.97 14.03 13.27
C ILE A 296 -4.23 15.41 13.87
N ASN A 297 -4.33 16.45 13.03
CA ASN A 297 -4.56 17.83 13.48
C ASN A 297 -5.94 18.01 14.10
N SER A 298 -6.94 17.22 13.71
CA SER A 298 -8.28 17.29 14.29
C SER A 298 -8.30 16.88 15.79
N LYS A 299 -7.30 16.10 16.23
CA LYS A 299 -7.24 15.48 17.57
C LYS A 299 -8.53 14.75 17.95
N SER A 300 -9.27 14.29 16.95
CA SER A 300 -10.52 13.59 17.16
C SER A 300 -10.31 12.28 17.90
N LYS A 301 -11.21 12.00 18.85
CA LYS A 301 -11.31 10.72 19.55
C LYS A 301 -12.41 9.82 18.98
N ASP A 302 -13.00 10.22 17.87
CA ASP A 302 -14.08 9.51 17.19
C ASP A 302 -13.68 8.06 16.87
N ASN A 303 -14.63 7.15 16.99
CA ASN A 303 -14.43 5.73 16.64
C ASN A 303 -14.55 5.45 15.15
N ALA A 304 -14.98 6.43 14.33
CA ALA A 304 -14.94 6.40 12.88
C ALA A 304 -14.11 7.56 12.33
N ILE A 305 -13.38 7.33 11.24
CA ILE A 305 -12.65 8.36 10.51
C ILE A 305 -13.53 8.83 9.35
N VAL A 306 -13.91 10.10 9.35
CA VAL A 306 -14.78 10.69 8.32
C VAL A 306 -14.14 11.98 7.82
N LEU A 307 -13.66 11.96 6.57
CA LEU A 307 -12.92 13.05 5.94
C LEU A 307 -13.44 13.33 4.54
N ALA A 308 -13.40 14.59 4.11
CA ALA A 308 -13.84 15.01 2.79
C ALA A 308 -12.99 16.14 2.22
N ASN A 309 -12.63 16.04 0.94
CA ASN A 309 -11.95 17.12 0.25
C ASN A 309 -12.35 17.12 -1.25
N PRO A 310 -12.70 18.29 -1.84
CA PRO A 310 -13.10 18.37 -3.25
C PRO A 310 -11.98 18.01 -4.23
N ASN A 311 -10.72 18.09 -3.81
CA ASN A 311 -9.56 17.80 -4.65
C ASN A 311 -9.19 16.30 -4.68
N TRP A 312 -9.80 15.46 -3.86
CA TRP A 312 -9.50 14.04 -3.85
C TRP A 312 -10.23 13.30 -4.96
N HIS A 313 -9.49 12.57 -5.76
CA HIS A 313 -10.03 11.87 -6.92
C HIS A 313 -10.88 10.65 -6.50
N VAL A 314 -12.09 10.55 -7.04
CA VAL A 314 -13.05 9.48 -6.67
C VAL A 314 -12.50 8.07 -6.92
N GLY A 315 -11.66 7.88 -7.95
CA GLY A 315 -11.05 6.59 -8.28
C GLY A 315 -10.08 6.04 -7.22
N ILE A 316 -9.56 6.89 -6.31
CA ILE A 316 -8.54 6.47 -5.33
C ILE A 316 -8.97 6.56 -3.87
N ILE A 317 -10.06 7.26 -3.55
CA ILE A 317 -10.50 7.44 -2.14
C ILE A 317 -10.76 6.11 -1.42
N GLY A 318 -11.18 5.06 -2.14
CA GLY A 318 -11.35 3.73 -1.56
C GLY A 318 -10.02 3.07 -1.14
N ILE A 319 -8.93 3.34 -1.88
CA ILE A 319 -7.59 2.87 -1.52
C ILE A 319 -7.08 3.64 -0.31
N VAL A 320 -7.31 4.95 -0.27
CA VAL A 320 -6.96 5.79 0.88
C VAL A 320 -7.72 5.33 2.13
N ALA A 321 -9.03 5.05 2.02
CA ALA A 321 -9.82 4.53 3.14
C ALA A 321 -9.25 3.19 3.66
N SER A 322 -8.81 2.27 2.79
CA SER A 322 -8.16 1.02 3.21
C SER A 322 -6.87 1.29 3.99
N LYS A 323 -6.01 2.21 3.52
CA LYS A 323 -4.79 2.59 4.24
C LYS A 323 -5.07 3.17 5.64
N PHE A 324 -6.15 3.93 5.79
CA PHE A 324 -6.56 4.40 7.11
C PHE A 324 -7.00 3.26 8.04
N VAL A 325 -7.77 2.29 7.52
CA VAL A 325 -8.15 1.09 8.30
C VAL A 325 -6.91 0.30 8.72
N GLU A 326 -5.94 0.11 7.83
CA GLU A 326 -4.67 -0.56 8.13
C GLU A 326 -3.86 0.13 9.22
N ASN A 327 -3.84 1.49 9.23
CA ASN A 327 -3.03 2.26 10.17
C ASN A 327 -3.72 2.51 11.51
N TYR A 328 -5.04 2.71 11.51
CA TYR A 328 -5.78 3.15 12.71
C TYR A 328 -6.77 2.13 13.24
N TYR A 329 -7.03 1.06 12.49
CA TYR A 329 -8.03 0.04 12.80
C TYR A 329 -9.40 0.61 13.18
N LYS A 330 -9.88 1.56 12.38
CA LYS A 330 -11.18 2.23 12.54
C LYS A 330 -11.98 2.18 11.24
N PRO A 331 -13.32 2.04 11.29
CA PRO A 331 -14.14 2.23 10.10
C PRO A 331 -13.89 3.62 9.53
N THR A 332 -13.62 3.68 8.23
CA THR A 332 -13.14 4.90 7.56
C THR A 332 -14.00 5.24 6.36
N PHE A 333 -14.41 6.50 6.27
CA PHE A 333 -15.27 7.08 5.26
C PHE A 333 -14.55 8.27 4.60
N ILE A 334 -14.01 8.07 3.39
CA ILE A 334 -13.32 9.12 2.63
C ILE A 334 -14.21 9.59 1.50
N MET A 335 -14.37 10.91 1.38
CA MET A 335 -15.32 11.52 0.46
C MET A 335 -14.64 12.53 -0.47
N THR A 336 -15.16 12.65 -1.67
CA THR A 336 -14.91 13.78 -2.56
C THR A 336 -16.19 14.57 -2.77
N TYR A 337 -16.08 15.85 -3.10
CA TYR A 337 -17.21 16.75 -3.30
C TYR A 337 -17.15 17.39 -4.69
N SER A 338 -18.25 17.36 -5.41
CA SER A 338 -18.39 18.06 -6.68
C SER A 338 -19.18 19.35 -6.50
N GLU A 339 -18.57 20.49 -6.77
CA GLU A 339 -19.22 21.80 -6.75
C GLU A 339 -20.31 21.93 -7.82
N GLU A 340 -20.12 21.29 -8.98
CA GLU A 340 -21.06 21.36 -10.10
C GLU A 340 -22.38 20.68 -9.76
N THR A 341 -22.32 19.47 -9.19
CA THR A 341 -23.50 18.68 -8.84
C THR A 341 -23.92 18.83 -7.38
N LYS A 342 -23.16 19.52 -6.56
CA LYS A 342 -23.32 19.65 -5.11
C LYS A 342 -23.46 18.30 -4.40
N THR A 343 -22.73 17.30 -4.90
CA THR A 343 -22.82 15.91 -4.46
C THR A 343 -21.53 15.45 -3.81
N TYR A 344 -21.65 14.83 -2.65
CA TYR A 344 -20.57 14.04 -2.04
C TYR A 344 -20.63 12.59 -2.54
N ARG A 345 -19.46 12.03 -2.87
CA ARG A 345 -19.27 10.59 -3.15
C ARG A 345 -18.33 10.02 -2.11
N CYS A 346 -18.78 9.01 -1.38
CA CYS A 346 -18.07 8.33 -0.32
C CYS A 346 -17.59 6.95 -0.75
N SER A 347 -16.36 6.61 -0.32
CA SER A 347 -15.91 5.22 -0.26
C SER A 347 -15.60 4.86 1.18
N ALA A 348 -16.20 3.79 1.67
CA ALA A 348 -16.08 3.31 3.04
C ALA A 348 -15.31 2.00 3.12
N ARG A 349 -14.52 1.84 4.18
CA ARG A 349 -13.82 0.60 4.53
C ARG A 349 -13.99 0.33 6.01
N GLY A 350 -14.14 -0.95 6.37
CA GLY A 350 -14.48 -1.39 7.72
C GLY A 350 -13.46 -2.29 8.37
N VAL A 351 -13.74 -2.62 9.61
CA VAL A 351 -13.04 -3.59 10.45
C VAL A 351 -13.92 -4.81 10.68
N LYS A 352 -13.35 -5.95 11.08
CA LYS A 352 -14.08 -7.23 11.26
C LYS A 352 -15.32 -7.11 12.17
N GLU A 353 -15.24 -6.27 13.20
CA GLU A 353 -16.23 -6.15 14.27
C GLU A 353 -17.47 -5.37 13.86
N LEU A 354 -17.40 -4.64 12.74
CA LEU A 354 -18.45 -3.71 12.32
C LEU A 354 -18.84 -3.95 10.85
N ASN A 355 -20.13 -4.08 10.59
CA ASN A 355 -20.62 -4.19 9.23
C ASN A 355 -20.84 -2.81 8.62
N ILE A 356 -20.04 -2.45 7.60
CA ILE A 356 -20.13 -1.17 6.90
C ILE A 356 -21.48 -0.97 6.24
N TYR A 357 -22.07 -2.01 5.67
CA TYR A 357 -23.39 -1.92 5.04
C TYR A 357 -24.48 -1.53 6.06
N ASP A 358 -24.44 -2.11 7.26
CA ASP A 358 -25.40 -1.79 8.32
C ASP A 358 -25.21 -0.34 8.81
N ILE A 359 -23.95 0.13 8.97
CA ILE A 359 -23.63 1.50 9.33
C ILE A 359 -24.24 2.48 8.31
N ILE A 360 -24.02 2.22 7.02
CA ILE A 360 -24.55 3.07 5.94
C ILE A 360 -26.08 3.02 5.90
N THR A 361 -26.68 1.85 6.07
CA THR A 361 -28.12 1.66 6.06
C THR A 361 -28.80 2.45 7.20
N ASN A 362 -28.19 2.55 8.37
CA ASN A 362 -28.71 3.32 9.51
C ASN A 362 -28.81 4.84 9.23
N ILE A 363 -28.09 5.36 8.24
CA ILE A 363 -28.16 6.77 7.84
C ILE A 363 -28.81 6.96 6.46
N SER A 364 -29.46 5.93 5.92
CA SER A 364 -30.00 5.90 4.55
C SER A 364 -31.01 7.01 4.24
N ASP A 365 -31.72 7.52 5.26
CA ASP A 365 -32.61 8.68 5.14
C ASP A 365 -31.90 9.96 4.65
N LYS A 366 -30.59 10.07 4.87
CA LYS A 366 -29.73 11.20 4.48
C LYS A 366 -29.01 10.99 3.17
N LEU A 367 -29.15 9.81 2.54
CA LEU A 367 -28.39 9.43 1.35
C LEU A 367 -29.24 9.43 0.09
N ASP A 368 -28.65 9.74 -1.05
CA ASP A 368 -29.30 9.65 -2.37
C ASP A 368 -29.15 8.24 -2.98
N GLY A 369 -28.07 7.55 -2.66
CA GLY A 369 -27.81 6.18 -3.05
C GLY A 369 -26.69 5.58 -2.22
N TYR A 370 -26.75 4.28 -1.97
CA TYR A 370 -25.73 3.56 -1.21
C TYR A 370 -25.68 2.07 -1.59
N GLY A 371 -24.56 1.44 -1.29
CA GLY A 371 -24.37 0.01 -1.49
C GLY A 371 -23.09 -0.46 -0.82
N GLY A 372 -22.94 -1.78 -0.71
CA GLY A 372 -21.73 -2.36 -0.13
C GLY A 372 -21.95 -3.72 0.50
N HIS A 373 -20.91 -4.15 1.20
CA HIS A 373 -20.81 -5.40 1.92
C HIS A 373 -20.25 -5.16 3.33
N GLN A 374 -19.98 -6.21 4.08
CA GLN A 374 -19.52 -6.13 5.47
C GLN A 374 -18.29 -5.21 5.67
N LEU A 375 -17.27 -5.30 4.81
CA LEU A 375 -16.00 -4.58 5.00
C LEU A 375 -15.80 -3.39 4.05
N ALA A 376 -16.64 -3.23 3.05
CA ALA A 376 -16.51 -2.15 2.07
C ALA A 376 -17.87 -1.68 1.60
N GLY A 377 -18.00 -0.37 1.38
CA GLY A 377 -19.23 0.22 0.88
C GLY A 377 -18.99 1.59 0.28
N GLY A 378 -20.06 2.17 -0.22
CA GLY A 378 -20.06 3.53 -0.74
C GLY A 378 -21.47 4.13 -0.70
N PHE A 379 -21.51 5.45 -0.71
CA PHE A 379 -22.76 6.18 -0.78
C PHE A 379 -22.58 7.55 -1.42
N THR A 380 -23.68 8.13 -1.82
CA THR A 380 -23.75 9.50 -2.33
C THR A 380 -24.83 10.29 -1.58
N PHE A 381 -24.61 11.58 -1.40
CA PHE A 381 -25.62 12.51 -0.91
C PHE A 381 -25.37 13.91 -1.46
N THR A 382 -26.46 14.66 -1.60
CA THR A 382 -26.44 16.06 -2.01
C THR A 382 -26.48 16.99 -0.81
N THR A 383 -25.88 18.20 -0.94
CA THR A 383 -25.94 19.22 0.11
C THR A 383 -27.34 19.72 0.42
N GLU A 384 -28.32 19.46 -0.47
CA GLU A 384 -29.73 19.73 -0.23
C GLU A 384 -30.35 18.75 0.79
N LYS A 385 -29.83 17.53 0.83
CA LYS A 385 -30.35 16.44 1.69
C LYS A 385 -29.71 16.41 3.07
N ALA A 386 -28.40 16.61 3.13
CA ALA A 386 -27.67 16.67 4.40
C ALA A 386 -26.37 17.49 4.26
N SER A 387 -25.88 18.09 5.34
CA SER A 387 -24.55 18.67 5.38
C SER A 387 -23.48 17.58 5.64
N PHE A 388 -22.23 17.87 5.30
CA PHE A 388 -21.11 16.99 5.66
C PHE A 388 -21.04 16.70 7.17
N GLU A 389 -21.24 17.73 7.98
CA GLU A 389 -21.18 17.59 9.44
C GLU A 389 -22.33 16.72 10.00
N ASP A 390 -23.54 16.79 9.38
CA ASP A 390 -24.65 15.91 9.78
C ASP A 390 -24.34 14.44 9.45
N ILE A 391 -23.74 14.16 8.29
CA ILE A 391 -23.29 12.81 7.91
C ILE A 391 -22.17 12.32 8.84
N LYS A 392 -21.17 13.15 9.09
CA LYS A 392 -20.04 12.82 10.01
C LYS A 392 -20.55 12.48 11.41
N LYS A 393 -21.45 13.29 11.94
CA LYS A 393 -22.05 13.05 13.25
C LYS A 393 -22.88 11.77 13.28
N ALA A 394 -23.71 11.54 12.27
CA ALA A 394 -24.56 10.35 12.18
C ALA A 394 -23.73 9.06 12.08
N LEU A 395 -22.67 9.06 11.25
CA LEU A 395 -21.75 7.92 11.12
C LEU A 395 -21.06 7.60 12.45
N ASN A 396 -20.52 8.61 13.15
CA ASN A 396 -19.84 8.40 14.43
C ASN A 396 -20.83 7.91 15.51
N GLN A 397 -22.02 8.49 15.57
CA GLN A 397 -23.06 8.04 16.49
C GLN A 397 -23.45 6.58 16.24
N THR A 398 -23.68 6.20 14.99
CA THR A 398 -24.01 4.81 14.62
C THR A 398 -22.89 3.84 15.01
N VAL A 399 -21.62 4.22 14.75
CA VAL A 399 -20.48 3.39 15.15
C VAL A 399 -20.37 3.24 16.66
N ASP A 400 -20.56 4.32 17.42
CA ASP A 400 -20.54 4.29 18.88
C ASP A 400 -21.67 3.42 19.47
N GLU A 401 -22.87 3.50 18.91
CA GLU A 401 -24.01 2.66 19.29
C GLU A 401 -23.74 1.17 19.02
N MET A 402 -23.17 0.85 17.86
CA MET A 402 -22.84 -0.53 17.49
C MET A 402 -21.69 -1.10 18.32
N LEU A 403 -20.69 -0.28 18.65
CA LEU A 403 -19.59 -0.67 19.55
C LEU A 403 -20.07 -0.92 20.99
N ASN A 404 -21.11 -0.21 21.43
CA ASN A 404 -21.66 -0.33 22.77
C ASN A 404 -20.58 -0.31 23.88
N GLY A 405 -19.64 0.62 23.77
CA GLY A 405 -18.52 0.78 24.71
C GLY A 405 -17.35 -0.21 24.54
N LYS A 406 -17.39 -1.11 23.56
CA LYS A 406 -16.25 -1.97 23.23
C LYS A 406 -15.18 -1.18 22.48
N LYS A 407 -13.92 -1.45 22.79
CA LYS A 407 -12.79 -0.90 22.03
C LYS A 407 -12.49 -1.79 20.81
N LEU A 408 -12.21 -1.16 19.68
CA LEU A 408 -11.66 -1.83 18.52
C LEU A 408 -10.21 -2.23 18.81
N SER A 409 -9.88 -3.48 18.59
CA SER A 409 -8.52 -4.01 18.74
C SER A 409 -8.23 -5.01 17.63
N PRO A 410 -7.20 -4.80 16.82
CA PRO A 410 -6.83 -5.77 15.80
C PRO A 410 -6.44 -7.10 16.45
N SER A 411 -6.83 -8.19 15.82
CA SER A 411 -6.44 -9.55 16.23
C SER A 411 -5.80 -10.27 15.06
N LEU A 412 -4.76 -11.04 15.32
CA LEU A 412 -4.10 -11.89 14.37
C LEU A 412 -4.29 -13.35 14.76
N ASP A 413 -4.87 -14.14 13.85
CA ASP A 413 -4.98 -15.58 14.04
C ASP A 413 -3.62 -16.24 13.76
N VAL A 414 -3.14 -17.04 14.70
CA VAL A 414 -1.89 -17.78 14.64
C VAL A 414 -2.20 -19.27 14.51
N ASP A 415 -1.61 -19.92 13.50
CA ASP A 415 -1.83 -21.34 13.25
C ASP A 415 -0.99 -22.23 14.17
N MET A 416 0.25 -21.83 14.46
CA MET A 416 1.15 -22.62 15.30
C MET A 416 2.29 -21.78 15.88
N GLU A 417 2.70 -22.11 17.11
CA GLU A 417 3.96 -21.66 17.70
C GLU A 417 5.07 -22.62 17.30
N LEU A 418 6.24 -22.09 16.89
CA LEU A 418 7.41 -22.84 16.47
C LEU A 418 8.62 -22.45 17.32
N SER A 419 9.59 -23.37 17.42
CA SER A 419 10.97 -23.00 17.75
C SER A 419 11.65 -22.41 16.52
N ILE A 420 12.54 -21.43 16.69
CA ILE A 420 13.27 -20.83 15.55
C ILE A 420 14.09 -21.86 14.75
N ASP A 421 14.52 -22.95 15.39
CA ASP A 421 15.27 -24.03 14.74
C ASP A 421 14.42 -24.88 13.81
N GLU A 422 13.08 -24.84 13.93
CA GLU A 422 12.14 -25.53 13.05
C GLU A 422 11.85 -24.72 11.78
N VAL A 423 12.31 -23.48 11.73
CA VAL A 423 12.07 -22.56 10.60
C VAL A 423 13.19 -22.70 9.58
N ASP A 424 13.07 -23.67 8.72
CA ASP A 424 14.04 -24.02 7.70
C ASP A 424 13.41 -24.04 6.27
N THR A 425 14.23 -24.33 5.29
CA THR A 425 13.78 -24.45 3.88
C THR A 425 12.78 -25.59 3.68
N SER A 426 12.90 -26.70 4.44
CA SER A 426 11.99 -27.84 4.36
C SER A 426 10.58 -27.46 4.83
N LEU A 427 10.47 -26.64 5.88
CA LEU A 427 9.18 -26.07 6.32
C LEU A 427 8.53 -25.27 5.20
N VAL A 428 9.28 -24.34 4.57
CA VAL A 428 8.73 -23.51 3.48
C VAL A 428 8.31 -24.36 2.28
N GLU A 429 9.09 -25.37 1.89
CA GLU A 429 8.75 -26.32 0.83
C GLU A 429 7.48 -27.12 1.15
N ASN A 430 7.25 -27.46 2.40
CA ASN A 430 6.02 -28.16 2.80
C ASN A 430 4.81 -27.20 2.80
N ILE A 431 4.98 -25.96 3.23
CA ILE A 431 3.93 -24.93 3.19
C ILE A 431 3.55 -24.62 1.74
N SER A 432 4.51 -24.55 0.81
CA SER A 432 4.24 -24.25 -0.60
C SER A 432 3.31 -25.27 -1.28
N LYS A 433 3.21 -26.49 -0.76
CA LYS A 433 2.24 -27.49 -1.25
C LYS A 433 0.77 -27.10 -0.99
N LEU A 434 0.54 -26.14 -0.09
CA LEU A 434 -0.78 -25.59 0.22
C LEU A 434 -1.16 -24.42 -0.73
N GLU A 435 -0.24 -23.93 -1.55
CA GLU A 435 -0.51 -22.88 -2.53
C GLU A 435 -1.58 -23.30 -3.58
N PRO A 436 -2.24 -22.34 -4.23
CA PRO A 436 -2.09 -20.88 -4.13
C PRO A 436 -2.76 -20.31 -2.87
N PHE A 437 -2.07 -19.38 -2.21
CA PHE A 437 -2.64 -18.64 -1.07
C PHE A 437 -3.50 -17.47 -1.53
N GLY A 438 -4.48 -17.10 -0.71
CA GLY A 438 -5.41 -15.99 -0.96
C GLY A 438 -6.62 -16.05 -0.06
N MET A 439 -7.74 -15.47 -0.50
CA MET A 439 -8.97 -15.47 0.28
C MET A 439 -9.45 -16.91 0.55
N SER A 440 -9.83 -17.20 1.79
CA SER A 440 -10.23 -18.53 2.32
C SER A 440 -9.15 -19.63 2.26
N ASN A 441 -7.94 -19.30 1.83
CA ASN A 441 -6.75 -20.13 1.94
C ASN A 441 -5.52 -19.26 2.25
N PRO A 442 -5.47 -18.60 3.44
CA PRO A 442 -4.37 -17.73 3.79
C PRO A 442 -3.07 -18.50 3.96
N SER A 443 -1.94 -17.81 3.74
CA SER A 443 -0.64 -18.36 4.12
C SER A 443 -0.60 -18.57 5.62
N PRO A 444 -0.15 -19.75 6.12
CA PRO A 444 -0.05 -20.02 7.54
C PRO A 444 0.75 -18.95 8.28
N THR A 445 0.29 -18.63 9.48
CA THR A 445 0.93 -17.66 10.38
C THR A 445 1.55 -18.41 11.54
N PHE A 446 2.84 -18.24 11.73
CA PHE A 446 3.59 -18.83 12.83
C PHE A 446 4.02 -17.77 13.84
N VAL A 447 4.26 -18.19 15.07
CA VAL A 447 4.86 -17.36 16.11
C VAL A 447 6.14 -18.01 16.62
N VAL A 448 7.17 -17.21 16.81
CA VAL A 448 8.38 -17.54 17.59
C VAL A 448 8.58 -16.48 18.64
N ASN A 449 8.81 -16.93 19.88
CA ASN A 449 8.90 -16.07 21.04
C ASN A 449 10.37 -15.81 21.47
N ASN A 450 10.61 -14.69 22.15
CA ASN A 450 11.85 -14.36 22.86
C ASN A 450 13.11 -14.27 21.98
N LEU A 451 12.98 -13.80 20.73
CA LEU A 451 14.13 -13.55 19.84
C LEU A 451 14.84 -12.25 20.20
N THR A 452 16.17 -12.21 20.07
CA THR A 452 16.94 -10.98 20.28
C THR A 452 17.12 -10.24 18.96
N LEU A 453 16.73 -8.96 18.90
CA LEU A 453 16.98 -8.10 17.76
C LEU A 453 18.47 -7.73 17.67
N LYS A 454 19.15 -8.10 16.59
CA LYS A 454 20.57 -7.79 16.34
C LYS A 454 20.77 -6.60 15.44
N GLN A 455 19.90 -6.41 14.43
CA GLN A 455 20.01 -5.31 13.49
C GLN A 455 18.62 -4.83 13.06
N LYS A 456 18.50 -3.52 12.88
CA LYS A 456 17.32 -2.85 12.33
C LYS A 456 17.77 -1.97 11.16
N LYS A 457 17.12 -2.09 9.99
CA LYS A 457 17.41 -1.29 8.80
C LYS A 457 16.13 -0.91 8.11
N LEU A 458 16.00 0.37 7.76
CA LEU A 458 14.91 0.84 6.90
C LEU A 458 15.18 0.48 5.44
N MET A 459 14.12 0.11 4.71
CA MET A 459 14.18 -0.28 3.30
C MET A 459 13.17 0.50 2.45
N GLY A 460 13.42 0.54 1.14
CA GLY A 460 12.63 1.28 0.17
C GLY A 460 13.15 2.71 -0.02
N SER A 461 12.82 3.33 -1.15
CA SER A 461 13.20 4.72 -1.48
C SER A 461 12.62 5.74 -0.49
N THR A 462 11.44 5.42 0.07
CA THR A 462 10.72 6.22 1.07
C THR A 462 11.00 5.79 2.51
N LYS A 463 11.87 4.78 2.73
CA LYS A 463 12.22 4.23 4.06
C LYS A 463 10.99 3.74 4.87
N GLU A 464 9.92 3.37 4.18
CA GLU A 464 8.65 2.95 4.80
C GLU A 464 8.62 1.47 5.22
N HIS A 465 9.61 0.67 4.85
CA HIS A 465 9.68 -0.75 5.19
C HIS A 465 10.81 -1.01 6.18
N LEU A 466 10.68 -2.09 6.94
CA LEU A 466 11.63 -2.46 7.98
C LEU A 466 12.25 -3.82 7.69
N LYS A 467 13.58 -3.89 7.71
CA LYS A 467 14.32 -5.14 7.77
C LYS A 467 14.90 -5.31 9.19
N LEU A 468 14.60 -6.42 9.81
CA LEU A 468 15.14 -6.82 11.09
C LEU A 468 16.04 -8.05 10.90
N THR A 469 17.09 -8.16 11.68
CA THR A 469 17.89 -9.39 11.78
C THR A 469 17.83 -9.86 13.22
N VAL A 470 17.31 -11.06 13.45
CA VAL A 470 17.19 -11.66 14.79
C VAL A 470 18.23 -12.74 15.02
N GLU A 471 18.61 -12.93 16.30
CA GLU A 471 19.53 -13.97 16.71
C GLU A 471 18.86 -15.33 16.73
N THR A 472 19.55 -16.34 16.21
CA THR A 472 19.14 -17.74 16.29
C THR A 472 20.28 -18.56 16.90
N PRO A 473 20.04 -19.79 17.41
CA PRO A 473 21.11 -20.66 17.93
C PRO A 473 22.23 -20.94 16.92
N ASN A 474 21.91 -20.93 15.62
CA ASN A 474 22.83 -21.26 14.54
C ASN A 474 23.34 -20.04 13.77
N GLY A 475 23.06 -18.81 14.25
CA GLY A 475 23.48 -17.57 13.59
C GLY A 475 22.42 -16.48 13.65
N THR A 476 21.98 -16.00 12.49
CA THR A 476 20.96 -14.94 12.40
C THR A 476 19.95 -15.26 11.31
N MET A 477 18.74 -14.70 11.43
CA MET A 477 17.66 -14.82 10.45
C MET A 477 17.11 -13.44 10.11
N ASP A 478 16.87 -13.20 8.83
CA ASP A 478 16.32 -11.95 8.32
C ASP A 478 14.78 -11.95 8.38
N CYS A 479 14.24 -10.84 8.83
CA CYS A 479 12.82 -10.56 8.88
C CYS A 479 12.53 -9.30 8.07
N VAL A 480 11.42 -9.27 7.34
CA VAL A 480 10.95 -8.09 6.60
C VAL A 480 9.56 -7.72 7.10
N TRP A 481 9.37 -6.44 7.41
CA TRP A 481 8.07 -5.91 7.83
C TRP A 481 7.69 -4.76 6.90
N TRP A 482 6.70 -5.01 6.08
CA TRP A 482 6.26 -4.06 5.07
C TRP A 482 5.46 -2.91 5.69
N SER A 483 5.72 -1.68 5.25
CA SER A 483 5.02 -0.45 5.69
C SER A 483 5.03 -0.21 7.20
N ARG A 484 6.11 -0.62 7.89
CA ARG A 484 6.31 -0.49 9.34
C ARG A 484 7.66 0.12 9.70
N GLY A 485 8.16 1.04 8.88
CA GLY A 485 9.42 1.74 9.13
C GLY A 485 9.42 2.59 10.41
N ASP A 486 8.25 3.00 10.88
CA ASP A 486 8.02 3.85 12.04
C ASP A 486 8.07 3.13 13.40
N VAL A 487 8.07 1.79 13.42
CA VAL A 487 8.00 1.03 14.69
C VAL A 487 9.27 1.23 15.53
N PRO A 488 9.14 1.62 16.81
CA PRO A 488 10.26 2.04 17.67
C PRO A 488 11.00 0.86 18.32
N LEU A 489 11.42 -0.15 17.54
CA LEU A 489 12.24 -1.26 18.03
C LEU A 489 13.69 -0.85 18.18
N LEU A 490 14.37 -1.36 19.21
CA LEU A 490 15.78 -1.11 19.48
C LEU A 490 16.60 -2.40 19.38
N VAL A 491 17.84 -2.28 18.91
CA VAL A 491 18.78 -3.41 18.92
C VAL A 491 19.00 -3.87 20.38
N GLY A 492 18.83 -5.16 20.61
CA GLY A 492 18.84 -5.79 21.93
C GLY A 492 17.47 -6.11 22.50
N ASP A 493 16.39 -5.58 21.92
CA ASP A 493 15.03 -5.92 22.34
C ASP A 493 14.75 -7.41 22.21
N LYS A 494 13.92 -7.92 23.12
CA LYS A 494 13.33 -9.25 23.03
C LYS A 494 12.02 -9.17 22.28
N LEU A 495 11.90 -9.94 21.22
CA LEU A 495 10.78 -9.91 20.31
C LEU A 495 10.02 -11.25 20.29
N ASP A 496 8.70 -11.18 20.38
CA ASP A 496 7.82 -12.23 19.92
C ASP A 496 7.32 -11.84 18.53
N ILE A 497 7.54 -12.66 17.53
CA ILE A 497 7.24 -12.32 16.14
C ILE A 497 6.18 -13.26 15.57
N ALA A 498 5.17 -12.68 14.93
CA ALA A 498 4.21 -13.40 14.10
C ALA A 498 4.56 -13.22 12.62
N PHE A 499 4.71 -14.31 11.88
CA PHE A 499 5.27 -14.27 10.53
C PHE A 499 4.74 -15.36 9.61
N ALA A 500 4.96 -15.17 8.30
CA ALA A 500 4.93 -16.21 7.28
C ALA A 500 6.35 -16.40 6.73
N PRO A 501 6.91 -17.63 6.72
CA PRO A 501 8.24 -17.88 6.20
C PRO A 501 8.21 -17.95 4.67
N GLN A 502 9.23 -17.38 4.00
CA GLN A 502 9.40 -17.41 2.55
C GLN A 502 10.83 -17.75 2.16
N ILE A 503 11.01 -18.33 0.97
CA ILE A 503 12.33 -18.47 0.36
C ILE A 503 12.77 -17.15 -0.22
N ASN A 504 13.93 -16.68 0.18
CA ASN A 504 14.62 -15.55 -0.43
C ASN A 504 15.87 -16.06 -1.19
N VAL A 505 16.00 -15.65 -2.46
CA VAL A 505 17.18 -15.95 -3.28
C VAL A 505 17.89 -14.64 -3.59
N PHE A 506 19.05 -14.44 -3.01
CA PHE A 506 19.86 -13.24 -3.22
C PHE A 506 21.28 -13.62 -3.59
N ASN A 507 21.79 -13.10 -4.72
CA ASN A 507 23.11 -13.41 -5.27
C ASN A 507 23.42 -14.93 -5.37
N GLY A 508 22.40 -15.74 -5.72
CA GLY A 508 22.52 -17.19 -5.85
C GLY A 508 22.52 -17.96 -4.50
N VAL A 509 22.38 -17.27 -3.37
CA VAL A 509 22.21 -17.89 -2.05
C VAL A 509 20.73 -17.98 -1.72
N THR A 510 20.28 -19.19 -1.40
CA THR A 510 18.91 -19.45 -0.95
C THR A 510 18.88 -19.42 0.56
N SER A 511 17.98 -18.63 1.13
CA SER A 511 17.79 -18.52 2.59
C SER A 511 16.30 -18.42 2.91
N VAL A 512 15.93 -18.71 4.16
CA VAL A 512 14.59 -18.42 4.67
C VAL A 512 14.56 -17.00 5.17
N GLN A 513 13.52 -16.26 4.80
CA GLN A 513 13.20 -14.92 5.28
C GLN A 513 11.82 -14.93 5.93
N LEU A 514 11.67 -14.24 7.05
CA LEU A 514 10.41 -14.12 7.77
C LEU A 514 9.68 -12.85 7.33
N VAL A 515 8.51 -13.00 6.72
CA VAL A 515 7.64 -11.85 6.41
C VAL A 515 6.76 -11.61 7.63
N LEU A 516 7.07 -10.55 8.38
CA LEU A 516 6.39 -10.24 9.63
C LEU A 516 4.97 -9.76 9.38
N LYS A 517 4.04 -10.28 10.18
CA LYS A 517 2.65 -9.82 10.27
C LYS A 517 2.43 -8.95 11.50
N ASP A 518 3.09 -9.30 12.61
CA ASP A 518 3.07 -8.52 13.84
C ASP A 518 4.30 -8.80 14.70
N VAL A 519 4.63 -7.87 15.60
CA VAL A 519 5.75 -8.00 16.53
C VAL A 519 5.32 -7.47 17.89
N HIS A 520 5.54 -8.27 18.93
CA HIS A 520 5.46 -7.83 20.30
C HIS A 520 6.89 -7.71 20.89
N ALA A 521 7.14 -6.63 21.66
CA ALA A 521 8.37 -6.48 22.43
C ALA A 521 8.03 -5.93 23.80
N ASP A 522 8.75 -6.38 24.83
CA ASP A 522 8.50 -5.99 26.24
C ASP A 522 8.55 -4.46 26.51
N GLY A 523 9.04 -3.67 25.56
CA GLY A 523 9.06 -2.21 25.59
C GLY A 523 8.01 -1.52 24.71
N LEU A 524 7.33 -2.27 23.85
CA LEU A 524 6.18 -1.81 23.06
C LEU A 524 4.90 -1.98 23.89
N GLN A 525 4.80 -1.31 25.05
CA GLN A 525 3.49 -1.08 25.60
C GLN A 525 2.72 -0.23 24.58
N GLU A 526 1.42 -0.58 24.33
CA GLU A 526 0.47 0.36 23.73
C GLU A 526 0.82 1.73 24.28
N ALA A 527 1.11 2.67 23.38
CA ALA A 527 1.28 4.05 23.78
C ALA A 527 -0.07 4.50 24.41
N GLU A 528 -0.32 4.13 25.66
CA GLU A 528 -1.08 5.01 26.50
C GLU A 528 -0.38 6.34 26.35
N GLU A 529 -1.07 7.34 25.78
CA GLU A 529 -0.62 8.71 25.72
C GLU A 529 -0.11 9.12 27.11
N VAL A 530 1.13 8.78 27.43
CA VAL A 530 1.87 9.51 28.43
C VAL A 530 1.99 10.88 27.80
N LYS A 531 1.09 11.79 28.17
CA LYS A 531 1.15 13.18 27.77
C LYS A 531 2.51 13.68 28.21
N GLN A 532 3.52 13.57 27.32
CA GLN A 532 4.82 14.17 27.53
C GLN A 532 4.59 15.65 27.80
N LYS A 533 5.04 16.10 28.95
CA LYS A 533 4.90 17.51 29.30
C LYS A 533 5.86 18.32 28.44
N VAL A 534 5.32 19.15 27.57
CA VAL A 534 6.12 19.98 26.68
C VAL A 534 6.15 21.40 27.19
N TYR A 535 7.34 21.98 27.28
CA TYR A 535 7.56 23.33 27.77
C TYR A 535 8.32 24.16 26.73
N ASP A 536 7.74 25.27 26.29
CA ASP A 536 8.36 26.18 25.34
C ASP A 536 9.05 27.36 26.05
N HIS A 537 10.36 27.39 25.99
CA HIS A 537 11.18 28.48 26.55
C HIS A 537 11.88 29.30 25.47
N ARG A 538 11.58 29.11 24.20
CA ARG A 538 12.26 29.78 23.07
C ARG A 538 12.13 31.29 23.08
N LYS A 539 11.08 31.83 23.70
CA LYS A 539 10.86 33.30 23.85
C LYS A 539 11.52 33.89 25.10
N LYS A 540 12.09 33.06 25.99
CA LYS A 540 12.72 33.54 27.23
C LYS A 540 14.19 33.87 27.00
N THR A 541 14.66 34.98 27.59
CA THR A 541 16.05 35.42 27.58
C THR A 541 16.67 35.24 28.97
N ASN A 542 18.00 35.06 29.01
CA ASN A 542 18.79 34.96 30.26
C ASN A 542 18.38 33.80 31.22
N ILE A 543 17.98 32.65 30.68
CA ILE A 543 17.49 31.52 31.50
C ILE A 543 18.57 30.49 31.86
N LEU A 544 19.81 30.63 31.34
CA LEU A 544 20.86 29.62 31.51
C LEU A 544 21.23 29.39 32.98
N THR A 545 21.32 30.42 33.79
CA THR A 545 21.58 30.31 35.24
C THR A 545 20.45 29.55 35.92
N GLN A 546 19.18 29.87 35.60
CA GLN A 546 18.02 29.20 36.15
C GLN A 546 17.93 27.72 35.76
N VAL A 547 18.25 27.38 34.49
CA VAL A 547 18.31 26.00 34.00
C VAL A 547 19.46 25.24 34.69
N ASN A 548 20.64 25.86 34.81
CA ASN A 548 21.75 25.24 35.50
C ASN A 548 21.44 24.94 36.98
N ASP A 549 20.75 25.86 37.67
CA ASP A 549 20.33 25.68 39.07
C ASP A 549 19.21 24.64 39.19
N TYR A 550 18.29 24.59 38.19
CA TYR A 550 17.27 23.54 38.11
C TYR A 550 17.90 22.14 37.99
N ILE A 551 18.82 21.95 37.06
CA ILE A 551 19.52 20.67 36.88
C ILE A 551 20.26 20.28 38.14
N LYS A 552 20.94 21.23 38.78
CA LYS A 552 21.66 21.04 40.03
C LYS A 552 20.78 20.56 41.19
N GLY A 553 19.57 21.12 41.29
CA GLY A 553 18.64 20.87 42.39
C GLY A 553 17.62 19.76 42.11
N SER A 554 17.57 19.23 40.90
CA SER A 554 16.60 18.21 40.50
C SER A 554 17.05 16.80 40.86
N GLU A 555 16.13 15.99 41.39
CA GLU A 555 16.31 14.54 41.53
C GLU A 555 16.13 13.80 40.17
N LYS A 556 15.59 14.49 39.16
CA LYS A 556 15.34 13.94 37.82
C LYS A 556 16.61 13.96 36.97
N ILE A 557 16.86 12.85 36.27
CA ILE A 557 17.93 12.76 35.31
C ILE A 557 17.59 13.65 34.12
N THR A 558 18.44 14.63 33.83
CA THR A 558 18.24 15.59 32.74
C THR A 558 19.28 15.42 31.67
N SER A 559 18.86 15.23 30.41
CA SER A 559 19.70 15.30 29.22
C SER A 559 19.52 16.62 28.49
N VAL A 560 20.62 17.22 28.06
CA VAL A 560 20.68 18.45 27.28
C VAL A 560 21.19 18.11 25.88
N PHE A 561 20.31 18.16 24.86
CA PHE A 561 20.74 17.90 23.50
C PHE A 561 21.45 19.09 22.90
N ALA A 562 22.70 18.88 22.44
CA ALA A 562 23.47 19.83 21.65
C ALA A 562 24.54 19.12 20.80
N GLU A 563 24.58 19.39 19.50
CA GLU A 563 25.62 18.93 18.55
C GLU A 563 26.39 20.10 17.95
N ASN A 564 25.82 21.30 17.95
CA ASN A 564 26.52 22.49 17.47
C ASN A 564 27.65 22.88 18.44
N ARG A 565 28.89 22.91 17.92
CA ARG A 565 30.09 23.18 18.71
C ARG A 565 30.06 24.54 19.40
N ASP A 566 29.56 25.58 18.74
CA ASP A 566 29.50 26.93 19.31
C ASP A 566 28.50 27.00 20.47
N ILE A 567 27.40 26.25 20.37
CA ILE A 567 26.45 26.10 21.48
C ILE A 567 27.11 25.39 22.64
N ILE A 568 27.77 24.26 22.39
CA ILE A 568 28.49 23.50 23.42
C ILE A 568 29.53 24.35 24.12
N GLU A 569 30.37 25.09 23.37
CA GLU A 569 31.38 25.98 23.92
C GLU A 569 30.76 27.08 24.80
N SER A 570 29.63 27.65 24.40
CA SER A 570 28.93 28.70 25.14
C SER A 570 28.29 28.19 26.44
N LEU A 571 28.00 26.89 26.53
CA LEU A 571 27.43 26.26 27.72
C LEU A 571 28.49 25.86 28.78
N LYS A 572 29.79 25.88 28.45
CA LYS A 572 30.87 25.54 29.38
C LYS A 572 30.86 26.29 30.73
N PRO A 573 30.48 27.60 30.79
CA PRO A 573 30.38 28.29 32.08
C PRO A 573 29.32 27.73 33.02
N TYR A 574 28.36 26.98 32.49
CA TYR A 574 27.20 26.41 33.21
C TYR A 574 27.43 24.94 33.48
N LYS A 575 28.13 24.62 34.56
CA LYS A 575 28.67 23.29 34.86
C LYS A 575 27.63 22.17 34.70
N TYR A 576 26.45 22.29 35.31
CA TYR A 576 25.46 21.21 35.34
C TYR A 576 24.77 21.02 33.97
N ILE A 577 24.56 22.10 33.23
CA ILE A 577 24.09 22.01 31.83
C ILE A 577 25.16 21.29 31.00
N PHE A 578 26.44 21.71 31.13
CA PHE A 578 27.54 21.17 30.31
C PHE A 578 27.79 19.67 30.59
N GLU A 579 27.70 19.24 31.84
CA GLU A 579 27.86 17.82 32.27
C GLU A 579 26.66 16.96 31.79
N SER A 580 25.50 17.56 31.49
CA SER A 580 24.30 16.86 31.02
C SER A 580 24.18 16.82 29.48
N ILE A 581 25.20 17.30 28.73
CA ILE A 581 25.14 17.35 27.27
C ILE A 581 25.18 15.94 26.67
N VAL A 582 24.19 15.67 25.83
CA VAL A 582 24.10 14.47 25.01
C VAL A 582 24.00 14.83 23.53
N ASN A 583 24.38 13.91 22.67
CA ASN A 583 24.24 13.98 21.23
C ASN A 583 23.65 12.64 20.70
N ARG A 584 23.43 12.52 19.39
CA ARG A 584 22.86 11.29 18.77
C ARG A 584 23.65 10.01 19.07
N VAL A 585 24.95 10.10 19.44
CA VAL A 585 25.81 8.96 19.70
C VAL A 585 25.73 8.49 21.15
N ASN A 586 25.69 9.42 22.13
CA ASN A 586 25.75 9.13 23.57
C ASN A 586 24.43 9.38 24.32
N ALA A 587 23.34 9.70 23.63
CA ALA A 587 22.03 9.86 24.25
C ALA A 587 21.63 8.58 25.01
N HIS A 588 21.06 8.76 26.21
CA HIS A 588 20.70 7.70 27.14
C HIS A 588 19.39 8.06 27.86
N LYS A 589 18.75 7.10 28.52
CA LYS A 589 17.46 7.27 29.21
C LYS A 589 17.55 8.37 30.27
N SER A 590 16.60 9.32 30.24
CA SER A 590 16.53 10.47 31.15
C SER A 590 15.10 10.94 31.31
N ASP A 591 14.76 11.47 32.49
CA ASP A 591 13.39 11.93 32.79
C ASP A 591 13.04 13.26 32.07
N VAL A 592 14.05 14.08 31.79
CA VAL A 592 13.88 15.38 31.15
C VAL A 592 14.85 15.52 29.97
N LEU A 593 14.34 15.97 28.83
CA LEU A 593 15.13 16.32 27.65
C LEU A 593 14.98 17.81 27.32
N MET A 594 16.12 18.51 27.24
CA MET A 594 16.17 19.93 26.90
C MET A 594 16.90 20.11 25.56
N PHE A 595 16.22 20.68 24.55
CA PHE A 595 16.80 20.98 23.26
C PHE A 595 17.44 22.36 23.25
N PHE A 596 18.75 22.46 23.30
CA PHE A 596 19.52 23.69 23.09
C PHE A 596 20.00 23.81 21.65
N ASP A 597 20.06 22.70 20.94
CA ASP A 597 20.23 22.57 19.49
C ASP A 597 19.13 21.69 18.94
N TYR A 598 18.91 21.73 17.64
CA TYR A 598 17.94 20.85 16.97
C TYR A 598 18.68 19.86 16.08
N PRO A 599 18.24 18.59 16.04
CA PRO A 599 18.79 17.60 15.12
C PRO A 599 18.74 18.05 13.66
N ALA A 600 19.53 17.41 12.81
CA ALA A 600 19.60 17.79 11.40
C ALA A 600 18.42 17.27 10.57
N GLU A 601 17.67 16.28 11.07
CA GLU A 601 16.52 15.64 10.40
C GLU A 601 15.61 14.93 11.40
N ASP A 602 14.40 14.52 10.95
CA ASP A 602 13.38 13.86 11.77
C ASP A 602 13.87 12.51 12.33
N ASP A 603 14.58 11.70 11.55
CA ASP A 603 15.09 10.38 11.97
C ASP A 603 16.04 10.51 13.18
N ILE A 604 16.89 11.54 13.20
CA ILE A 604 17.78 11.84 14.32
C ILE A 604 16.95 12.29 15.52
N MET A 605 15.94 13.15 15.33
CA MET A 605 15.04 13.59 16.38
C MET A 605 14.33 12.38 17.02
N GLN A 606 13.76 11.49 16.23
CA GLN A 606 13.09 10.29 16.70
C GLN A 606 14.03 9.36 17.45
N SER A 607 15.24 9.15 16.91
CA SER A 607 16.26 8.33 17.57
C SER A 607 16.65 8.87 18.94
N ILE A 608 16.77 10.21 19.08
CA ILE A 608 17.06 10.84 20.38
C ILE A 608 15.88 10.68 21.33
N MET A 609 14.66 10.92 20.86
CA MET A 609 13.45 10.77 21.64
C MET A 609 13.27 9.34 22.17
N GLN A 610 13.58 8.34 21.34
CA GLN A 610 13.55 6.92 21.72
C GLN A 610 14.63 6.57 22.76
N LYS A 611 15.87 7.03 22.55
CA LYS A 611 16.99 6.73 23.47
C LYS A 611 16.80 7.40 24.84
N VAL A 612 16.28 8.60 24.85
CA VAL A 612 16.08 9.39 26.09
C VAL A 612 14.76 9.00 26.76
N ALA A 613 13.71 8.73 26.01
CA ALA A 613 12.35 8.40 26.50
C ALA A 613 11.89 9.34 27.65
N PRO A 614 11.87 10.69 27.44
CA PRO A 614 11.68 11.65 28.51
C PRO A 614 10.21 11.80 28.92
N ASP A 615 9.94 12.03 30.21
CA ASP A 615 8.62 12.44 30.71
C ASP A 615 8.30 13.91 30.39
N ALA A 616 9.36 14.74 30.23
CA ALA A 616 9.24 16.15 29.94
C ALA A 616 10.25 16.61 28.87
N ILE A 617 9.78 17.43 27.94
CA ILE A 617 10.58 18.03 26.86
C ILE A 617 10.58 19.55 27.03
N HIS A 618 11.76 20.17 26.94
CA HIS A 618 11.93 21.60 27.00
C HIS A 618 12.59 22.10 25.71
N TYR A 619 11.89 22.93 24.94
CA TYR A 619 12.44 23.64 23.79
C TYR A 619 13.06 24.95 24.24
N MET A 620 14.38 25.09 24.05
CA MET A 620 15.16 26.24 24.44
C MET A 620 15.51 27.06 23.20
N ASN A 621 15.47 28.41 23.31
CA ASN A 621 16.05 29.28 22.28
C ASN A 621 17.44 29.72 22.74
N TYR A 622 18.43 29.17 22.09
CA TYR A 622 19.78 29.61 22.32
C TYR A 622 20.39 30.08 21.00
N ASN A 623 20.94 31.29 20.96
CA ASN A 623 21.45 32.06 19.83
C ASN A 623 22.17 31.17 18.80
N GLN A 624 21.42 30.54 17.89
CA GLN A 624 21.98 29.60 16.92
C GLN A 624 22.60 30.41 15.76
N LYS A 625 23.92 30.55 15.77
CA LYS A 625 24.64 30.81 14.54
C LYS A 625 24.72 29.48 13.78
N ILE A 626 23.88 29.34 12.75
CA ILE A 626 24.01 28.25 11.79
C ILE A 626 25.40 28.38 11.16
N HIS A 627 26.26 27.35 11.26
CA HIS A 627 27.54 27.38 10.57
C HIS A 627 27.28 27.52 9.07
N GLY A 628 27.84 28.56 8.44
CA GLY A 628 27.84 28.66 6.99
C GLY A 628 28.64 27.48 6.38
N GLU A 629 28.31 27.10 5.16
CA GLU A 629 28.90 26.00 4.40
C GLU A 629 30.43 25.96 4.47
N GLU A 630 31.08 27.12 4.37
CA GLU A 630 32.56 27.25 4.47
C GLU A 630 33.10 26.88 5.86
N GLY A 631 32.35 27.14 6.92
CA GLY A 631 32.74 26.81 8.30
C GLY A 631 32.78 25.29 8.50
N ILE A 632 31.81 24.58 7.97
CA ILE A 632 31.72 23.10 8.00
C ILE A 632 32.86 22.49 7.19
N LEU A 633 33.11 22.96 5.96
CA LEU A 633 34.23 22.52 5.11
C LEU A 633 35.58 22.68 5.80
N LYS A 634 35.82 23.80 6.47
CA LYS A 634 37.07 24.06 7.20
C LYS A 634 37.23 23.11 8.38
N THR A 635 36.18 22.91 9.15
CA THR A 635 36.20 21.99 10.31
C THR A 635 36.38 20.55 9.86
N PHE A 636 35.68 20.13 8.81
CA PHE A 636 35.81 18.81 8.24
C PHE A 636 37.20 18.54 7.70
N SER A 637 37.86 19.49 7.01
CA SER A 637 39.24 19.38 6.58
C SER A 637 40.19 19.14 7.76
N GLY A 638 39.95 19.78 8.90
CA GLY A 638 40.71 19.54 10.14
C GLY A 638 40.50 18.13 10.69
N MET A 639 39.27 17.64 10.69
CA MET A 639 38.92 16.27 11.10
C MET A 639 39.62 15.22 10.24
N ILE A 640 39.61 15.36 8.93
CA ILE A 640 40.31 14.47 7.99
C ILE A 640 41.80 14.40 8.30
N LYS A 641 42.47 15.56 8.45
CA LYS A 641 43.89 15.59 8.80
C LYS A 641 44.17 14.87 10.09
N TYR A 642 43.37 15.13 11.13
CA TYR A 642 43.51 14.47 12.43
C TYR A 642 43.33 12.95 12.33
N THR A 643 42.31 12.50 11.62
CA THR A 643 42.03 11.06 11.41
C THR A 643 43.20 10.36 10.72
N CYS A 644 43.70 10.92 9.62
CA CYS A 644 44.79 10.30 8.88
C CYS A 644 46.13 10.34 9.62
N THR A 645 46.38 11.38 10.45
CA THR A 645 47.66 11.52 11.19
C THR A 645 47.67 10.83 12.56
N THR A 646 46.52 10.69 13.21
CA THR A 646 46.45 10.28 14.63
C THR A 646 45.64 8.99 14.84
N LEU A 647 44.64 8.72 13.97
CA LEU A 647 43.73 7.57 14.09
C LEU A 647 43.97 6.50 13.00
N ASN A 648 45.15 6.48 12.38
CA ASN A 648 45.52 5.52 11.34
C ASN A 648 44.52 5.46 10.15
N GLY A 649 43.85 6.57 9.88
CA GLY A 649 42.88 6.68 8.77
C GLY A 649 41.47 6.16 9.06
N GLU A 650 41.18 5.60 10.24
CA GLU A 650 39.84 5.13 10.60
C GLU A 650 38.87 6.31 10.87
N PHE A 651 37.92 6.50 9.99
CA PHE A 651 36.96 7.62 10.02
C PHE A 651 35.54 7.13 10.22
N ASN A 652 34.90 7.51 11.33
CA ASN A 652 33.53 7.16 11.62
C ASN A 652 32.57 8.28 11.17
N ILE A 653 31.71 7.98 10.17
CA ILE A 653 30.80 8.94 9.56
C ILE A 653 29.80 9.50 10.58
N THR A 654 29.14 8.65 11.37
CA THR A 654 28.12 9.07 12.34
C THR A 654 28.68 9.96 13.43
N ARG A 655 29.92 9.69 13.91
CA ARG A 655 30.61 10.57 14.87
C ARG A 655 30.98 11.91 14.24
N ALA A 656 31.43 11.92 12.99
CA ALA A 656 31.73 13.14 12.26
C ALA A 656 30.46 13.97 12.01
N ALA A 657 29.38 13.34 11.59
CA ALA A 657 28.07 13.96 11.39
C ALA A 657 27.55 14.61 12.68
N SER A 658 27.60 13.88 13.79
CA SER A 658 27.24 14.40 15.12
C SER A 658 28.12 15.58 15.54
N ALA A 659 29.43 15.51 15.33
CA ALA A 659 30.37 16.60 15.69
C ALA A 659 30.19 17.86 14.86
N LEU A 660 29.60 17.76 13.66
CA LEU A 660 29.29 18.88 12.78
C LEU A 660 27.80 19.30 12.81
N GLY A 661 26.94 18.53 13.47
CA GLY A 661 25.50 18.76 13.53
C GLY A 661 24.80 18.66 12.16
N VAL A 662 25.27 17.72 11.31
CA VAL A 662 24.77 17.45 9.96
C VAL A 662 24.31 15.98 9.82
N THR A 663 23.78 15.59 8.66
CA THR A 663 23.42 14.20 8.35
C THR A 663 24.64 13.37 7.90
N ASN A 664 24.51 12.05 7.88
CA ASN A 664 25.55 11.16 7.35
C ASN A 664 25.77 11.42 5.85
N ASP A 665 24.71 11.70 5.09
CA ASP A 665 24.78 11.99 3.65
C ASP A 665 25.66 13.22 3.35
N VAL A 666 25.60 14.24 4.19
CA VAL A 666 26.51 15.41 4.10
C VAL A 666 27.98 14.97 4.27
N ILE A 667 28.26 14.10 5.23
CA ILE A 667 29.62 13.60 5.45
C ILE A 667 30.12 12.77 4.26
N GLU A 668 29.27 11.91 3.70
CA GLU A 668 29.61 11.13 2.51
C GLU A 668 29.88 12.03 1.30
N THR A 669 29.01 13.00 1.04
CA THR A 669 29.21 13.98 -0.01
C THR A 669 30.51 14.77 0.17
N LEU A 670 30.81 15.19 1.41
CA LEU A 670 32.08 15.86 1.74
C LEU A 670 33.29 14.95 1.47
N LEU A 671 33.24 13.68 1.83
CA LEU A 671 34.33 12.73 1.56
C LEU A 671 34.56 12.59 0.05
N GLU A 672 33.49 12.48 -0.76
CA GLU A 672 33.58 12.44 -2.22
C GLU A 672 34.20 13.73 -2.79
N MET A 673 33.77 14.91 -2.32
CA MET A 673 34.36 16.19 -2.74
C MET A 673 35.87 16.26 -2.43
N PHE A 674 36.31 15.73 -1.28
CA PHE A 674 37.72 15.73 -0.87
C PHE A 674 38.53 14.66 -1.63
N GLU A 675 37.90 13.57 -2.06
CA GLU A 675 38.51 12.56 -2.94
C GLU A 675 38.65 13.08 -4.38
N ASP A 676 37.65 13.78 -4.92
CA ASP A 676 37.67 14.40 -6.25
C ASP A 676 38.83 15.37 -6.42
N VAL A 677 39.15 16.14 -5.41
CA VAL A 677 40.30 17.07 -5.44
C VAL A 677 41.63 16.43 -5.04
N GLN A 678 41.64 15.11 -4.89
CA GLN A 678 42.83 14.31 -4.51
C GLN A 678 43.48 14.74 -3.17
N MET A 679 42.68 15.22 -2.23
CA MET A 679 43.13 15.48 -0.88
C MET A 679 43.22 14.21 -0.06
N ILE A 680 42.29 13.29 -0.27
CA ILE A 680 42.24 11.96 0.34
C ILE A 680 42.03 10.87 -0.70
N ARG A 681 42.26 9.63 -0.28
CA ARG A 681 41.81 8.41 -0.96
C ARG A 681 41.03 7.58 0.04
N ILE A 682 39.86 7.07 -0.37
CA ILE A 682 39.06 6.13 0.40
C ILE A 682 39.52 4.72 0.03
N THR A 683 40.15 4.00 0.99
CA THR A 683 40.72 2.68 0.74
C THR A 683 39.76 1.55 1.08
N ASN A 684 38.81 1.80 1.99
CA ASN A 684 37.75 0.87 2.38
C ASN A 684 36.51 1.65 2.78
N ARG A 685 35.31 1.12 2.43
CA ARG A 685 33.99 1.64 2.84
C ARG A 685 33.25 0.50 3.55
N ASP A 686 33.05 0.62 4.86
CA ASP A 686 32.28 -0.33 5.65
C ASP A 686 31.22 0.45 6.46
N GLU A 687 29.97 0.25 6.17
CA GLU A 687 28.74 0.92 6.67
C GLU A 687 28.93 2.36 7.25
N ASN A 688 29.53 2.48 8.44
CA ASN A 688 29.77 3.76 9.12
C ASN A 688 31.24 4.05 9.37
N ILE A 689 32.18 3.18 8.95
CA ILE A 689 33.63 3.34 9.17
C ILE A 689 34.33 3.29 7.81
N PHE A 690 35.00 4.38 7.45
CA PHE A 690 35.78 4.49 6.23
C PHE A 690 37.26 4.56 6.57
N ASN A 691 38.10 3.93 5.75
CA ASN A 691 39.55 4.06 5.89
C ASN A 691 40.05 5.08 4.86
N LEU A 692 40.72 6.12 5.37
CA LEU A 692 41.19 7.26 4.61
C LEU A 692 42.70 7.32 4.57
N GLU A 693 43.27 7.58 3.40
CA GLU A 693 44.66 7.96 3.21
C GLU A 693 44.75 9.44 2.85
N PHE A 694 45.59 10.20 3.51
CA PHE A 694 45.86 11.59 3.17
C PHE A 694 46.87 11.67 2.01
N ILE A 695 46.49 12.29 0.91
CA ILE A 695 47.34 12.42 -0.28
C ILE A 695 48.11 13.75 -0.25
N ASN A 696 47.39 14.88 -0.23
CA ASN A 696 47.99 16.20 -0.22
C ASN A 696 47.05 17.26 0.38
N SER A 697 47.56 18.44 0.68
CA SER A 697 46.77 19.58 1.12
C SER A 697 46.27 20.36 -0.08
N VAL A 698 44.94 20.62 -0.13
CA VAL A 698 44.28 21.33 -1.21
C VAL A 698 43.67 22.63 -0.65
N GLU A 699 43.67 23.70 -1.45
CA GLU A 699 43.02 24.95 -1.10
C GLU A 699 41.49 24.77 -1.10
N LEU A 700 40.80 25.39 -0.13
CA LEU A 700 39.34 25.30 0.01
C LEU A 700 38.60 25.72 -1.29
N SER A 701 39.16 26.72 -1.99
CA SER A 701 38.61 27.20 -3.25
C SER A 701 38.44 26.11 -4.30
N LYS A 702 39.29 25.10 -4.33
CA LYS A 702 39.20 23.98 -5.29
C LYS A 702 38.06 23.01 -4.93
N ILE A 703 37.78 22.83 -3.65
CA ILE A 703 36.69 21.98 -3.16
C ILE A 703 35.33 22.57 -3.56
N LEU A 704 35.21 23.91 -3.55
CA LEU A 704 33.98 24.60 -3.97
C LEU A 704 33.65 24.47 -5.46
N HIS A 705 34.59 23.94 -6.27
CA HIS A 705 34.42 23.75 -7.73
C HIS A 705 34.24 22.27 -8.11
N THR A 706 34.06 21.37 -7.14
CA THR A 706 33.76 19.96 -7.43
C THR A 706 32.35 19.80 -7.98
N SER A 707 32.11 18.71 -8.74
CA SER A 707 30.79 18.39 -9.27
C SER A 707 29.73 18.16 -8.16
N LYS A 708 30.17 17.76 -6.98
CA LYS A 708 29.34 17.48 -5.80
C LYS A 708 29.01 18.69 -4.93
N TYR A 709 29.57 19.87 -5.21
CA TYR A 709 29.31 21.06 -4.38
C TYR A 709 27.84 21.51 -4.41
N SER A 710 27.14 21.34 -5.53
CA SER A 710 25.71 21.64 -5.64
C SER A 710 24.87 20.73 -4.75
N GLU A 711 25.19 19.43 -4.72
CA GLU A 711 24.53 18.43 -3.87
C GLU A 711 24.75 18.72 -2.38
N TYR A 712 26.00 19.06 -2.02
CA TYR A 712 26.34 19.50 -0.65
C TYR A 712 25.51 20.72 -0.21
N THR A 713 25.40 21.73 -1.08
CA THR A 713 24.64 22.96 -0.79
C THR A 713 23.15 22.65 -0.62
N GLU A 714 22.57 21.77 -1.43
CA GLU A 714 21.18 21.36 -1.33
C GLU A 714 20.90 20.63 0.00
N LEU A 715 21.76 19.70 0.38
CA LEU A 715 21.67 19.00 1.67
C LEU A 715 21.75 19.98 2.86
N MET A 716 22.68 20.93 2.79
CA MET A 716 22.83 21.95 3.84
C MET A 716 21.59 22.86 3.94
N ASN A 717 20.97 23.22 2.82
CA ASN A 717 19.74 24.00 2.81
C ASN A 717 18.58 23.21 3.45
N THR A 718 18.44 21.94 3.14
CA THR A 718 17.44 21.05 3.74
C THR A 718 17.58 20.98 5.26
N ILE A 719 18.81 20.83 5.77
CA ILE A 719 19.08 20.82 7.22
C ILE A 719 18.70 22.17 7.86
N ASN A 720 19.05 23.28 7.19
CA ASN A 720 18.76 24.62 7.69
C ASN A 720 17.24 24.89 7.73
N GLU A 721 16.49 24.46 6.72
CA GLU A 721 15.03 24.54 6.68
C GLU A 721 14.42 23.71 7.80
N TYR A 722 14.91 22.49 8.00
CA TYR A 722 14.45 21.62 9.06
C TYR A 722 14.66 22.24 10.46
N LYS A 723 15.87 22.69 10.76
CA LYS A 723 16.18 23.35 12.04
C LYS A 723 15.32 24.60 12.25
N ASN A 724 15.10 25.41 11.21
CA ASN A 724 14.25 26.60 11.24
C ASN A 724 12.79 26.26 11.54
N LYS A 725 12.26 25.16 11.01
CA LYS A 725 10.93 24.65 11.34
C LYS A 725 10.75 24.49 12.85
N TYR A 726 11.69 23.84 13.53
CA TYR A 726 11.63 23.65 14.99
C TYR A 726 11.80 24.96 15.79
N MET A 727 12.52 25.95 15.23
CA MET A 727 12.63 27.27 15.87
C MET A 727 11.34 28.09 15.80
N THR A 728 10.53 27.88 14.77
CA THR A 728 9.36 28.73 14.45
C THR A 728 8.01 28.04 14.68
N MET A 729 7.95 26.70 14.77
CA MET A 729 6.71 25.98 14.98
C MET A 729 6.02 26.39 16.28
N GLU A 730 4.68 26.48 16.27
CA GLU A 730 3.91 26.63 17.50
C GLU A 730 3.95 25.30 18.28
N VAL A 731 4.60 25.34 19.45
CA VAL A 731 4.58 24.22 20.40
C VAL A 731 3.31 24.35 21.22
N GLN A 732 2.40 23.41 21.08
CA GLN A 732 1.22 23.35 21.94
C GLN A 732 1.69 22.85 23.32
N VAL A 733 1.61 23.73 24.32
CA VAL A 733 1.94 23.51 25.74
C VAL A 733 0.78 22.84 26.47
#